data_eb54d8fe39a2bc12bd4fbf6ca6e239bf
#
_entry.id   eb54d8fe39a2bc12bd4fbf6ca6e239bf
#
_cell.length_a   1.000
_cell.length_b   1.000
_cell.length_c   1.000
_cell.angle_alpha   90.00
_cell.angle_beta   90.00
_cell.angle_gamma   90.00
#
_symmetry.space_group_name_H-M   'P 1'
#
loop_
_entity.id
_entity.type
_entity.pdbx_description
1 polymer ?
#
loop_
_entity_poly.entity_id
_entity_poly.type
_entity_poly.pdbx_seq_one_letter_code
_entity_poly.pdbx_strand_id
1 'polypeptide(L)'
;SPHFARLISDGAALKDSEAAARIEMRISGLPEGENTLLTYHNIPHSPDGNTFSQIVISHNGQKQTITPTVRALVKADAATAYTKLKVKKGQDAVIIFEAADLKAETIRDIIINAIEINTPNAAKQARSPFPGNADEHAELQNQGIVLKWTAAPGVSKHQVYFGLDSTKVADATMQSPEYKGEQSDLSYTAKNLYTGDTYFWRVDELSKDGLVKGEVWYFRPAQLAFLGAEGHGRYARGGRGGKVVEVTNLNDSGPGSLRDAVENQKGPRTIVFAVSGLIHLKSRLVLSDPYVTVAGQTAPGKGICIAASPFGFTGNDVVAQNLRVRLGAGKTADGMGLTGANYSIVDHCSISWTIDEAFSSRGAKNITLQRTLISEALNSAGHSKYEKGKMHGYAASIGGEIGSFHHNLLAHCYGRNWSLAGGLSGDGFYTGKLDLRNNVVYNWGGRATDGGAHEVNFVNNYYKPGVGTTQFFAFIGDHENVGKGTQRCYFEGNVMPGHFDEDNQEAGRKARYSNGDSEKYETFVDKPFFDSKVTTQKARLAYKLVLSDVGNSQPTLDEHDQRIIRETLDSTYSSKGSITGKPGFPDHQNDVGGYENYPEVHRTSLWDTDHDGLPDWWEKEHGLNIRSAQGDFSDANQDKDRDGFTQMDNYLLWMGSPHYSSSGTEAIRIELKSLSKGFTQQPEFKASNAENGEVKIEGSTATFIPSKKGLATFEFTVTDAEGDSMTRKVNILSGTLL
;
A
#
# COMPACT_ATOMS: atom_id res chain seq x y z
N SER A 1 -2.77 4.80 -17.15
CA SER A 1 -2.38 3.38 -17.16
C SER A 1 -0.87 3.23 -17.27
N PRO A 2 -0.21 2.36 -16.48
CA PRO A 2 1.24 2.09 -16.60
C PRO A 2 1.66 1.63 -17.99
N HIS A 3 0.76 0.96 -18.72
CA HIS A 3 1.02 0.51 -20.11
C HIS A 3 1.14 1.68 -21.08
N PHE A 4 0.32 2.71 -20.95
CA PHE A 4 0.40 3.89 -21.81
C PHE A 4 1.55 4.83 -21.44
N ALA A 5 1.95 4.91 -20.18
CA ALA A 5 3.15 5.65 -19.80
C ALA A 5 4.41 5.03 -20.44
N ARG A 6 4.50 3.71 -20.55
CA ARG A 6 5.59 3.04 -21.28
C ARG A 6 5.56 3.32 -22.77
N LEU A 7 4.38 3.40 -23.38
CA LEU A 7 4.19 3.61 -24.82
C LEU A 7 4.75 4.97 -25.30
N ILE A 8 4.74 6.01 -24.44
CA ILE A 8 5.25 7.35 -24.76
C ILE A 8 6.61 7.65 -24.11
N SER A 9 7.18 6.72 -23.34
CA SER A 9 8.50 6.83 -22.72
C SER A 9 9.60 6.08 -23.47
N ASP A 10 9.25 5.37 -24.54
CA ASP A 10 10.14 4.64 -25.42
C ASP A 10 9.74 4.90 -26.88
N GLY A 11 10.53 4.50 -27.85
CA GLY A 11 10.21 4.66 -29.28
C GLY A 11 11.42 4.60 -30.20
N ALA A 12 11.16 4.70 -31.50
CA ALA A 12 12.19 4.88 -32.51
C ALA A 12 12.63 6.36 -32.55
N ALA A 13 13.88 6.63 -32.27
CA ALA A 13 14.42 7.98 -32.27
C ALA A 13 15.62 8.09 -33.21
N LEU A 14 15.67 9.14 -34.01
CA LEU A 14 16.84 9.58 -34.74
C LEU A 14 17.35 10.87 -34.11
N LYS A 15 18.51 10.78 -33.47
CA LYS A 15 19.17 11.93 -32.86
C LYS A 15 19.89 12.77 -33.94
N ASP A 16 19.90 14.07 -33.72
CA ASP A 16 20.57 15.01 -34.61
C ASP A 16 22.03 14.61 -34.86
N SER A 17 22.35 14.37 -36.10
CA SER A 17 23.72 14.35 -36.61
C SER A 17 23.85 15.49 -37.62
N GLU A 18 25.03 15.86 -38.08
CA GLU A 18 25.30 16.98 -38.96
C GLU A 18 24.50 16.96 -40.28
N ALA A 19 23.79 15.88 -40.61
CA ALA A 19 22.86 15.76 -41.73
C ALA A 19 21.40 15.92 -41.27
N ALA A 20 20.53 16.45 -42.09
CA ALA A 20 19.09 16.61 -41.78
C ALA A 20 18.46 15.24 -41.37
N ALA A 21 17.97 15.17 -40.13
CA ALA A 21 17.33 13.98 -39.61
C ALA A 21 16.08 13.63 -40.42
N ARG A 22 15.99 12.38 -40.91
CA ARG A 22 14.86 11.88 -41.71
C ARG A 22 14.60 10.42 -41.41
N ILE A 23 13.36 10.11 -41.05
CA ILE A 23 12.86 8.74 -40.90
C ILE A 23 11.87 8.46 -42.02
N GLU A 24 12.03 7.32 -42.70
CA GLU A 24 11.05 6.80 -43.65
C GLU A 24 10.38 5.56 -43.06
N MET A 25 9.05 5.63 -42.89
CA MET A 25 8.22 4.55 -42.44
C MET A 25 7.47 3.93 -43.63
N ARG A 26 7.59 2.63 -43.83
CA ARG A 26 6.86 1.87 -44.82
C ARG A 26 5.87 0.93 -44.15
N ILE A 27 4.58 0.99 -44.54
CA ILE A 27 3.53 0.15 -44.00
C ILE A 27 2.99 -0.67 -45.15
N SER A 28 3.19 -1.99 -45.10
CA SER A 28 2.73 -2.95 -46.09
C SER A 28 1.44 -3.65 -45.64
N GLY A 29 0.67 -4.18 -46.57
CA GLY A 29 -0.52 -4.99 -46.26
C GLY A 29 -1.75 -4.22 -45.84
N LEU A 30 -1.78 -2.89 -45.94
CA LEU A 30 -2.98 -2.11 -45.69
C LEU A 30 -4.09 -2.44 -46.74
N PRO A 31 -5.38 -2.42 -46.34
CA PRO A 31 -6.48 -2.52 -47.24
C PRO A 31 -6.45 -1.44 -48.34
N GLU A 32 -6.93 -1.75 -49.55
CA GLU A 32 -7.11 -0.78 -50.60
C GLU A 32 -8.13 0.29 -50.15
N GLY A 33 -7.84 1.56 -50.43
CA GLY A 33 -8.71 2.68 -50.10
C GLY A 33 -8.07 3.68 -49.11
N GLU A 34 -8.91 4.38 -48.38
CA GLU A 34 -8.48 5.34 -47.35
C GLU A 34 -8.22 4.59 -46.05
N ASN A 35 -7.00 4.64 -45.57
CA ASN A 35 -6.57 4.21 -44.24
C ASN A 35 -6.13 5.41 -43.43
N THR A 36 -5.90 5.24 -42.12
CA THR A 36 -5.43 6.30 -41.25
C THR A 36 -4.24 5.84 -40.43
N LEU A 37 -3.32 6.75 -40.16
CA LEU A 37 -2.18 6.57 -39.27
C LEU A 37 -2.17 7.66 -38.21
N LEU A 38 -2.22 7.29 -36.97
CA LEU A 38 -1.97 8.15 -35.81
C LEU A 38 -0.58 7.85 -35.29
N THR A 39 0.25 8.87 -35.10
CA THR A 39 1.60 8.76 -34.52
C THR A 39 1.72 9.61 -33.29
N TYR A 40 2.54 9.18 -32.31
CA TYR A 40 2.79 9.85 -31.05
C TYR A 40 4.24 10.34 -31.00
N HIS A 41 4.45 11.57 -30.52
CA HIS A 41 5.75 12.23 -30.52
C HIS A 41 6.01 12.90 -29.16
N ASN A 42 6.70 12.21 -28.28
CA ASN A 42 7.05 12.69 -26.92
C ASN A 42 8.52 12.40 -26.63
N ILE A 43 9.23 13.37 -26.11
CA ILE A 43 10.64 13.24 -25.71
C ILE A 43 10.68 12.98 -24.19
N PRO A 44 10.85 11.72 -23.75
CA PRO A 44 10.70 11.38 -22.34
C PRO A 44 11.86 11.87 -21.46
N HIS A 45 13.05 11.98 -22.03
CA HIS A 45 14.27 12.32 -21.31
C HIS A 45 14.97 13.50 -22.00
N SER A 46 14.79 14.68 -21.46
CA SER A 46 15.49 15.89 -21.91
C SER A 46 15.88 16.74 -20.71
N PRO A 47 17.08 17.34 -20.68
CA PRO A 47 17.40 18.41 -19.73
C PRO A 47 16.45 19.61 -19.90
N ASP A 48 16.26 20.36 -18.83
CA ASP A 48 15.46 21.58 -18.87
C ASP A 48 16.11 22.62 -19.79
N GLY A 49 15.24 23.37 -20.51
CA GLY A 49 15.67 24.45 -21.40
C GLY A 49 16.00 24.05 -22.83
N ASN A 50 15.94 22.75 -23.17
CA ASN A 50 16.13 22.33 -24.56
C ASN A 50 14.93 22.67 -25.43
N THR A 51 15.20 23.22 -26.60
CA THR A 51 14.18 23.48 -27.64
C THR A 51 14.32 22.47 -28.76
N PHE A 52 13.24 21.77 -29.09
CA PHE A 52 13.21 20.76 -30.15
C PHE A 52 12.58 21.30 -31.42
N SER A 53 13.11 20.88 -32.56
CA SER A 53 12.54 21.21 -33.88
C SER A 53 11.15 20.59 -34.03
N GLN A 54 10.30 21.28 -34.79
CA GLN A 54 9.08 20.68 -35.28
C GLN A 54 9.38 19.50 -36.23
N ILE A 55 8.50 18.53 -36.26
CA ILE A 55 8.59 17.38 -37.18
C ILE A 55 7.60 17.62 -38.32
N VAL A 56 8.10 17.63 -39.54
CA VAL A 56 7.28 17.62 -40.76
C VAL A 56 7.00 16.19 -41.14
N ILE A 57 5.72 15.84 -41.22
CA ILE A 57 5.25 14.52 -41.63
C ILE A 57 4.64 14.63 -43.00
N SER A 58 5.13 13.86 -43.95
CA SER A 58 4.68 13.91 -45.35
C SER A 58 4.27 12.54 -45.88
N HIS A 59 3.18 12.50 -46.64
CA HIS A 59 2.68 11.33 -47.35
C HIS A 59 2.00 11.78 -48.65
N ASN A 60 2.41 11.24 -49.79
CA ASN A 60 1.84 11.54 -51.11
C ASN A 60 1.72 13.04 -51.42
N GLY A 61 2.74 13.83 -51.05
CA GLY A 61 2.77 15.28 -51.25
C GLY A 61 1.98 16.12 -50.24
N GLN A 62 1.17 15.51 -49.39
CA GLN A 62 0.53 16.19 -48.26
C GLN A 62 1.53 16.29 -47.10
N LYS A 63 1.56 17.46 -46.44
CA LYS A 63 2.44 17.72 -45.32
C LYS A 63 1.65 18.23 -44.12
N GLN A 64 2.04 17.81 -42.93
CA GLN A 64 1.61 18.37 -41.67
C GLN A 64 2.83 18.57 -40.77
N THR A 65 2.74 19.50 -39.84
CA THR A 65 3.83 19.78 -38.92
C THR A 65 3.37 19.65 -37.49
N ILE A 66 4.18 19.04 -36.63
CA ILE A 66 3.89 18.85 -35.21
C ILE A 66 5.08 19.27 -34.36
N THR A 67 4.80 19.87 -33.21
CA THR A 67 5.80 20.12 -32.19
C THR A 67 5.79 18.95 -31.22
N PRO A 68 6.86 18.15 -31.05
CA PRO A 68 6.90 17.07 -30.10
C PRO A 68 6.72 17.61 -28.67
N THR A 69 6.02 16.86 -27.83
CA THR A 69 5.97 17.16 -26.39
C THR A 69 7.22 16.71 -25.69
N VAL A 70 7.51 17.35 -24.55
CA VAL A 70 8.63 16.96 -23.67
C VAL A 70 8.06 16.49 -22.35
N ARG A 71 8.46 15.29 -21.92
CA ARG A 71 8.07 14.70 -20.63
C ARG A 71 6.56 14.56 -20.40
N ALA A 72 5.77 14.36 -21.47
CA ALA A 72 4.37 13.98 -21.27
C ALA A 72 4.28 12.67 -20.48
N LEU A 73 3.46 12.65 -19.44
CA LEU A 73 3.32 11.52 -18.51
C LEU A 73 2.14 10.62 -18.87
N VAL A 74 1.19 11.14 -19.64
CA VAL A 74 -0.01 10.43 -20.07
C VAL A 74 -0.21 10.53 -21.58
N LYS A 75 -0.85 9.52 -22.17
CA LYS A 75 -1.11 9.46 -23.63
C LYS A 75 -1.79 10.72 -24.16
N ALA A 76 -2.75 11.27 -23.41
CA ALA A 76 -3.53 12.45 -23.82
C ALA A 76 -2.71 13.72 -23.96
N ASP A 77 -1.57 13.82 -23.28
CA ASP A 77 -0.70 15.00 -23.31
C ASP A 77 0.40 14.88 -24.38
N ALA A 78 0.63 13.67 -24.92
CA ALA A 78 1.62 13.48 -25.97
C ALA A 78 1.15 14.12 -27.28
N ALA A 79 2.06 14.80 -27.96
CA ALA A 79 1.79 15.34 -29.29
C ALA A 79 1.46 14.22 -30.27
N THR A 80 0.40 14.39 -31.08
CA THR A 80 -0.06 13.41 -32.05
C THR A 80 -0.19 13.98 -33.43
N ALA A 81 0.13 13.18 -34.45
CA ALA A 81 -0.14 13.50 -35.85
C ALA A 81 -1.07 12.46 -36.47
N TYR A 82 -2.09 12.93 -37.19
CA TYR A 82 -3.08 12.09 -37.84
C TYR A 82 -2.98 12.24 -39.35
N THR A 83 -2.59 11.15 -40.01
CA THR A 83 -2.33 11.13 -41.47
C THR A 83 -3.33 10.21 -42.17
N LYS A 84 -4.00 10.72 -43.18
CA LYS A 84 -4.82 9.91 -44.09
C LYS A 84 -3.93 9.26 -45.16
N LEU A 85 -4.02 7.95 -45.29
CA LEU A 85 -3.22 7.15 -46.21
C LEU A 85 -4.13 6.63 -47.35
N LYS A 86 -3.92 7.12 -48.56
CA LYS A 86 -4.59 6.54 -49.74
C LYS A 86 -3.71 5.42 -50.31
N VAL A 87 -4.17 4.17 -50.19
CA VAL A 87 -3.41 2.97 -50.56
C VAL A 87 -4.09 2.29 -51.76
N LYS A 88 -3.29 1.94 -52.75
CA LYS A 88 -3.74 1.07 -53.86
C LYS A 88 -3.39 -0.37 -53.52
N LYS A 89 -4.13 -1.31 -54.11
CA LYS A 89 -3.93 -2.75 -53.87
C LYS A 89 -2.47 -3.16 -54.09
N GLY A 90 -1.85 -3.74 -53.05
CA GLY A 90 -0.48 -4.26 -53.11
C GLY A 90 0.61 -3.19 -53.04
N GLN A 91 0.29 -1.92 -52.76
CA GLN A 91 1.26 -0.85 -52.59
C GLN A 91 1.47 -0.55 -51.11
N ASP A 92 2.70 -0.22 -50.76
CA ASP A 92 3.06 0.25 -49.42
C ASP A 92 2.66 1.71 -49.24
N ALA A 93 2.23 2.08 -48.01
CA ALA A 93 2.15 3.46 -47.61
C ALA A 93 3.55 3.91 -47.13
N VAL A 94 4.06 4.97 -47.72
CA VAL A 94 5.35 5.56 -47.35
C VAL A 94 5.10 6.89 -46.68
N ILE A 95 5.57 7.02 -45.44
CA ILE A 95 5.46 8.23 -44.63
C ILE A 95 6.86 8.70 -44.25
N ILE A 96 7.12 9.98 -44.44
CA ILE A 96 8.42 10.58 -44.19
C ILE A 96 8.29 11.58 -43.04
N PHE A 97 9.20 11.47 -42.06
CA PHE A 97 9.33 12.37 -40.93
C PHE A 97 10.66 13.10 -41.06
N GLU A 98 10.61 14.44 -41.04
CA GLU A 98 11.79 15.31 -41.19
C GLU A 98 11.76 16.42 -40.16
N ALA A 99 12.93 16.83 -39.61
CA ALA A 99 13.02 18.00 -38.76
C ALA A 99 12.76 19.26 -39.59
N ALA A 100 11.87 20.14 -39.13
CA ALA A 100 11.42 21.32 -39.87
C ALA A 100 12.40 22.49 -39.74
N ASP A 101 13.04 22.67 -38.61
CA ASP A 101 13.85 23.81 -38.28
C ASP A 101 15.35 23.53 -38.39
N LEU A 102 16.05 24.34 -39.16
CA LEU A 102 17.50 24.22 -39.38
C LEU A 102 18.31 25.25 -38.58
N LYS A 103 17.69 25.92 -37.58
CA LYS A 103 18.40 26.88 -36.71
C LYS A 103 19.41 26.15 -35.84
N ALA A 104 20.56 26.77 -35.64
CA ALA A 104 21.69 26.16 -34.92
C ALA A 104 21.44 25.87 -33.43
N GLU A 105 20.39 26.49 -32.86
CA GLU A 105 20.05 26.36 -31.41
C GLU A 105 18.95 25.35 -31.12
N THR A 106 18.41 24.65 -32.13
CA THR A 106 17.31 23.70 -31.99
C THR A 106 17.82 22.26 -32.13
N ILE A 107 17.43 21.39 -31.20
CA ILE A 107 17.69 19.96 -31.29
C ILE A 107 16.77 19.36 -32.35
N ARG A 108 17.32 18.70 -33.35
CA ARG A 108 16.59 18.17 -34.52
C ARG A 108 16.26 16.68 -34.41
N ASP A 109 16.08 16.22 -33.19
CA ASP A 109 15.68 14.84 -32.93
C ASP A 109 14.28 14.55 -33.45
N ILE A 110 14.12 13.43 -34.13
CA ILE A 110 12.82 12.89 -34.52
C ILE A 110 12.52 11.69 -33.63
N ILE A 111 11.38 11.71 -32.96
CA ILE A 111 10.94 10.58 -32.13
C ILE A 111 9.53 10.14 -32.56
N ILE A 112 9.32 8.84 -32.66
CA ILE A 112 8.03 8.18 -32.86
C ILE A 112 7.88 7.15 -31.75
N ASN A 113 7.03 7.46 -30.76
CA ASN A 113 6.85 6.58 -29.61
C ASN A 113 5.91 5.44 -29.90
N ALA A 114 4.83 5.70 -30.64
CA ALA A 114 3.82 4.71 -30.97
C ALA A 114 3.10 5.05 -32.28
N ILE A 115 2.46 4.03 -32.86
CA ILE A 115 1.58 4.19 -34.03
C ILE A 115 0.27 3.42 -33.79
N GLU A 116 -0.83 3.98 -34.31
CA GLU A 116 -2.11 3.31 -34.42
C GLU A 116 -2.62 3.41 -35.86
N ILE A 117 -3.16 2.31 -36.39
CA ILE A 117 -3.64 2.23 -37.78
C ILE A 117 -5.16 2.06 -37.76
N ASN A 118 -5.86 2.80 -38.64
CA ASN A 118 -7.32 2.75 -38.79
C ASN A 118 -8.08 3.05 -37.49
N THR A 119 -7.52 3.92 -36.65
CA THR A 119 -8.16 4.46 -35.44
C THR A 119 -8.74 5.86 -35.70
N PRO A 120 -9.73 6.29 -34.91
CA PRO A 120 -10.22 7.67 -34.97
C PRO A 120 -9.13 8.70 -34.66
N ASN A 121 -9.34 9.94 -35.10
CA ASN A 121 -8.42 11.03 -34.81
C ASN A 121 -8.49 11.40 -33.31
N ALA A 122 -7.44 11.10 -32.57
CA ALA A 122 -7.37 11.36 -31.12
C ALA A 122 -7.61 12.85 -30.78
N ALA A 123 -7.23 13.79 -31.62
CA ALA A 123 -7.50 15.22 -31.41
C ALA A 123 -8.99 15.59 -31.49
N LYS A 124 -9.82 14.72 -32.07
CA LYS A 124 -11.28 14.87 -32.20
C LYS A 124 -12.05 13.98 -31.20
N GLN A 125 -11.38 13.29 -30.31
CA GLN A 125 -11.98 12.43 -29.28
C GLN A 125 -12.07 13.17 -27.93
N ALA A 126 -12.98 12.73 -27.07
CA ALA A 126 -12.98 13.05 -25.65
C ALA A 126 -11.68 12.56 -25.00
N ARG A 127 -11.16 13.30 -24.02
CA ARG A 127 -9.87 13.02 -23.38
C ARG A 127 -9.91 13.30 -21.88
N SER A 128 -8.81 12.95 -21.18
CA SER A 128 -8.61 13.19 -19.76
C SER A 128 -9.77 12.67 -18.91
N PRO A 129 -10.08 11.35 -18.97
CA PRO A 129 -11.17 10.79 -18.21
C PRO A 129 -10.89 10.88 -16.70
N PHE A 130 -11.95 11.13 -15.92
CA PHE A 130 -11.97 10.97 -14.47
C PHE A 130 -13.13 10.03 -14.10
N PRO A 131 -12.90 8.93 -13.36
CA PRO A 131 -11.59 8.41 -12.94
C PRO A 131 -10.64 8.23 -14.13
N GLY A 132 -9.33 8.26 -13.85
CA GLY A 132 -8.32 8.03 -14.88
C GLY A 132 -8.53 6.69 -15.58
N ASN A 133 -8.17 6.59 -16.87
CA ASN A 133 -8.25 5.30 -17.54
C ASN A 133 -7.38 4.26 -16.83
N ALA A 134 -7.94 3.08 -16.55
CA ALA A 134 -7.35 2.01 -15.77
C ALA A 134 -7.10 2.38 -14.29
N ASP A 135 -7.87 3.30 -13.72
CA ASP A 135 -7.88 3.55 -12.29
C ASP A 135 -8.56 2.37 -11.58
N GLU A 136 -7.81 1.65 -10.73
CA GLU A 136 -8.32 0.51 -9.97
C GLU A 136 -8.69 0.85 -8.53
N HIS A 137 -8.61 2.14 -8.16
CA HIS A 137 -8.86 2.63 -6.81
C HIS A 137 -9.82 3.83 -6.80
N ALA A 138 -10.79 3.85 -7.71
CA ALA A 138 -11.76 4.93 -7.86
C ALA A 138 -12.72 4.99 -6.66
N GLU A 139 -12.62 6.03 -5.83
CA GLU A 139 -13.46 6.18 -4.63
C GLU A 139 -14.92 6.45 -5.01
N LEU A 140 -15.85 5.63 -4.50
CA LEU A 140 -17.28 5.83 -4.66
C LEU A 140 -17.84 6.75 -3.58
N GLN A 141 -18.86 7.53 -3.96
CA GLN A 141 -19.70 8.29 -3.05
C GLN A 141 -21.13 7.74 -3.12
N ASN A 142 -21.63 7.19 -2.03
CA ASN A 142 -22.98 6.58 -1.99
C ASN A 142 -23.22 5.58 -3.13
N GLN A 143 -22.30 4.63 -3.32
CA GLN A 143 -22.30 3.64 -4.40
C GLN A 143 -22.38 4.25 -5.81
N GLY A 144 -21.88 5.46 -6.00
CA GLY A 144 -21.84 6.12 -7.30
C GLY A 144 -20.55 6.89 -7.52
N ILE A 145 -20.32 7.29 -8.76
CA ILE A 145 -19.17 8.11 -9.14
C ILE A 145 -19.57 9.08 -10.27
N VAL A 146 -19.00 10.27 -10.25
CA VAL A 146 -19.14 11.24 -11.34
C VAL A 146 -18.00 11.05 -12.33
N LEU A 147 -18.31 10.47 -13.49
CA LEU A 147 -17.41 10.39 -14.63
C LEU A 147 -17.29 11.78 -15.26
N LYS A 148 -16.06 12.21 -15.58
CA LYS A 148 -15.79 13.50 -16.23
C LYS A 148 -14.81 13.30 -17.38
N TRP A 149 -14.87 14.19 -18.34
CA TRP A 149 -13.95 14.23 -19.48
C TRP A 149 -13.71 15.65 -19.97
N THR A 150 -12.71 15.82 -20.80
CA THR A 150 -12.49 17.05 -21.56
C THR A 150 -12.96 16.83 -22.99
N ALA A 151 -13.82 17.70 -23.49
CA ALA A 151 -14.32 17.65 -24.86
C ALA A 151 -13.20 17.88 -25.88
N ALA A 152 -13.39 17.36 -27.09
CA ALA A 152 -12.61 17.77 -28.25
C ALA A 152 -12.89 19.25 -28.61
N PRO A 153 -11.91 19.95 -29.18
CA PRO A 153 -12.12 21.38 -29.57
C PRO A 153 -13.31 21.56 -30.50
N GLY A 154 -14.20 22.51 -30.15
CA GLY A 154 -15.37 22.88 -30.97
C GLY A 154 -16.54 21.88 -30.90
N VAL A 155 -16.52 20.94 -29.97
CA VAL A 155 -17.62 19.98 -29.71
C VAL A 155 -18.46 20.50 -28.54
N SER A 156 -19.78 20.34 -28.63
CA SER A 156 -20.74 20.74 -27.59
C SER A 156 -21.77 19.66 -27.26
N LYS A 157 -21.72 18.51 -27.92
CA LYS A 157 -22.61 17.39 -27.67
C LYS A 157 -21.84 16.07 -27.58
N HIS A 158 -22.23 15.26 -26.59
CA HIS A 158 -21.52 14.06 -26.17
C HIS A 158 -22.51 12.91 -26.04
N GLN A 159 -22.18 11.75 -26.61
CA GLN A 159 -22.93 10.53 -26.41
C GLN A 159 -22.19 9.62 -25.44
N VAL A 160 -22.80 9.30 -24.31
CA VAL A 160 -22.18 8.54 -23.22
C VAL A 160 -22.60 7.08 -23.29
N TYR A 161 -21.64 6.18 -23.18
CA TYR A 161 -21.81 4.73 -23.10
C TYR A 161 -21.14 4.19 -21.84
N PHE A 162 -21.84 3.28 -21.13
CA PHE A 162 -21.35 2.75 -19.85
C PHE A 162 -21.87 1.34 -19.61
N GLY A 163 -21.00 0.40 -19.17
CA GLY A 163 -21.38 -1.00 -18.92
C GLY A 163 -20.26 -1.81 -18.26
N LEU A 164 -20.50 -3.12 -18.12
CA LEU A 164 -19.59 -4.09 -17.48
C LEU A 164 -18.74 -4.88 -18.49
N ASP A 165 -18.99 -4.71 -19.78
CA ASP A 165 -18.31 -5.46 -20.83
C ASP A 165 -17.65 -4.49 -21.81
N SER A 166 -16.33 -4.59 -21.95
CA SER A 166 -15.54 -3.69 -22.80
C SER A 166 -15.93 -3.76 -24.27
N THR A 167 -16.24 -4.97 -24.80
CA THR A 167 -16.64 -5.18 -26.19
C THR A 167 -18.02 -4.61 -26.44
N LYS A 168 -18.98 -4.86 -25.53
CA LYS A 168 -20.32 -4.27 -25.64
C LYS A 168 -20.29 -2.76 -25.61
N VAL A 169 -19.48 -2.15 -24.72
CA VAL A 169 -19.28 -0.69 -24.69
C VAL A 169 -18.58 -0.19 -25.96
N ALA A 170 -17.56 -0.95 -26.44
CA ALA A 170 -16.87 -0.61 -27.68
C ALA A 170 -17.80 -0.62 -28.90
N ASP A 171 -18.69 -1.58 -29.01
CA ASP A 171 -19.56 -1.76 -30.17
C ASP A 171 -20.95 -1.12 -30.02
N ALA A 172 -21.22 -0.50 -28.85
CA ALA A 172 -22.50 0.12 -28.54
C ALA A 172 -22.89 1.22 -29.55
N THR A 173 -24.19 1.23 -29.85
CA THR A 173 -24.88 2.28 -30.63
C THR A 173 -25.96 2.94 -29.75
N MET A 174 -26.65 3.95 -30.26
CA MET A 174 -27.78 4.58 -29.54
C MET A 174 -28.93 3.62 -29.17
N GLN A 175 -28.99 2.43 -29.77
CA GLN A 175 -29.97 1.38 -29.50
C GLN A 175 -29.48 0.36 -28.46
N SER A 176 -28.20 0.41 -28.07
CA SER A 176 -27.61 -0.52 -27.10
C SER A 176 -27.97 -0.17 -25.66
N PRO A 177 -28.09 -1.15 -24.76
CA PRO A 177 -28.32 -0.92 -23.32
C PRO A 177 -27.22 -0.07 -22.66
N GLU A 178 -26.03 -0.10 -23.20
CA GLU A 178 -24.84 0.68 -22.75
C GLU A 178 -25.00 2.17 -23.04
N TYR A 179 -25.88 2.59 -23.98
CA TYR A 179 -26.14 4.00 -24.27
C TYR A 179 -26.86 4.68 -23.09
N LYS A 180 -26.29 5.78 -22.59
CA LYS A 180 -26.80 6.54 -21.43
C LYS A 180 -27.40 7.89 -21.80
N GLY A 181 -27.32 8.29 -23.06
CA GLY A 181 -27.91 9.52 -23.60
C GLY A 181 -26.94 10.42 -24.30
N GLU A 182 -27.49 11.42 -24.99
CA GLU A 182 -26.77 12.56 -25.56
C GLU A 182 -26.95 13.76 -24.63
N GLN A 183 -25.86 14.47 -24.35
CA GLN A 183 -25.82 15.59 -23.44
C GLN A 183 -24.80 16.66 -23.85
N SER A 184 -24.92 17.85 -23.26
CA SER A 184 -23.92 18.93 -23.38
C SER A 184 -22.98 19.02 -22.18
N ASP A 185 -23.35 18.38 -21.06
CA ASP A 185 -22.54 18.36 -19.86
C ASP A 185 -21.31 17.47 -20.04
N LEU A 186 -20.19 17.88 -19.45
CA LEU A 186 -18.92 17.14 -19.46
C LEU A 186 -18.79 16.15 -18.30
N SER A 187 -19.92 15.67 -17.81
CA SER A 187 -19.96 14.71 -16.70
C SER A 187 -21.18 13.78 -16.79
N TYR A 188 -21.01 12.54 -16.31
CA TYR A 188 -22.11 11.57 -16.17
C TYR A 188 -22.02 10.90 -14.79
N THR A 189 -23.13 10.80 -14.06
CA THR A 189 -23.19 10.14 -12.75
C THR A 189 -23.58 8.68 -12.93
N ALA A 190 -22.64 7.77 -12.75
CA ALA A 190 -22.90 6.34 -12.64
C ALA A 190 -23.31 6.00 -11.20
N LYS A 191 -24.36 5.19 -11.01
CA LYS A 191 -24.94 4.84 -9.71
C LYS A 191 -25.07 3.32 -9.55
N ASN A 192 -25.28 2.88 -8.29
CA ASN A 192 -25.45 1.46 -7.93
C ASN A 192 -24.27 0.60 -8.40
N LEU A 193 -23.06 1.12 -8.18
CA LEU A 193 -21.84 0.41 -8.54
C LEU A 193 -21.47 -0.56 -7.42
N TYR A 194 -20.95 -1.71 -7.85
CA TYR A 194 -20.42 -2.74 -6.97
C TYR A 194 -18.88 -2.73 -7.02
N THR A 195 -18.21 -2.82 -5.88
CA THR A 195 -16.75 -2.69 -5.78
C THR A 195 -15.98 -3.87 -6.38
N GLY A 196 -16.63 -5.03 -6.54
CA GLY A 196 -16.06 -6.20 -7.19
C GLY A 196 -16.01 -6.14 -8.72
N ASP A 197 -16.78 -5.22 -9.34
CA ASP A 197 -16.90 -5.12 -10.79
C ASP A 197 -15.84 -4.21 -11.42
N THR A 198 -15.60 -4.40 -12.72
CA THR A 198 -14.87 -3.48 -13.59
C THR A 198 -15.86 -2.78 -14.50
N TYR A 199 -15.81 -1.47 -14.55
CA TYR A 199 -16.71 -0.66 -15.37
C TYR A 199 -15.98 -0.06 -16.55
N PHE A 200 -16.60 -0.16 -17.73
CA PHE A 200 -16.12 0.38 -18.99
C PHE A 200 -17.02 1.49 -19.46
N TRP A 201 -16.44 2.54 -20.05
CA TRP A 201 -17.20 3.66 -20.53
C TRP A 201 -16.51 4.33 -21.71
N ARG A 202 -17.29 4.99 -22.55
CA ARG A 202 -16.86 5.69 -23.76
C ARG A 202 -17.68 6.95 -23.96
N VAL A 203 -17.07 7.97 -24.49
CA VAL A 203 -17.76 9.23 -24.87
C VAL A 203 -17.49 9.50 -26.34
N ASP A 204 -18.53 9.48 -27.15
CA ASP A 204 -18.45 9.85 -28.56
C ASP A 204 -18.75 11.33 -28.72
N GLU A 205 -17.95 12.01 -29.52
CA GLU A 205 -18.01 13.46 -29.73
C GLU A 205 -18.81 13.79 -31.01
N LEU A 206 -19.90 14.55 -30.86
CA LEU A 206 -20.72 14.98 -31.99
C LEU A 206 -20.35 16.39 -32.41
N SER A 207 -19.66 16.53 -33.53
CA SER A 207 -19.27 17.78 -34.15
C SER A 207 -20.09 18.07 -35.41
N LYS A 208 -19.92 19.25 -35.99
CA LYS A 208 -20.47 19.61 -37.31
C LYS A 208 -19.98 18.68 -38.46
N ASP A 209 -18.83 18.04 -38.26
CA ASP A 209 -18.22 17.12 -39.24
C ASP A 209 -18.72 15.69 -39.06
N GLY A 210 -19.59 15.44 -38.10
CA GLY A 210 -20.16 14.12 -37.74
C GLY A 210 -19.75 13.61 -36.37
N LEU A 211 -20.13 12.38 -36.10
CA LEU A 211 -19.84 11.67 -34.85
C LEU A 211 -18.44 11.06 -34.90
N VAL A 212 -17.62 11.32 -33.89
CA VAL A 212 -16.32 10.68 -33.69
C VAL A 212 -16.40 9.77 -32.49
N LYS A 213 -16.20 8.48 -32.73
CA LYS A 213 -16.20 7.45 -31.70
C LYS A 213 -15.03 7.65 -30.74
N GLY A 214 -15.32 7.62 -29.43
CA GLY A 214 -14.34 7.78 -28.37
C GLY A 214 -13.52 6.52 -28.08
N GLU A 215 -12.52 6.65 -27.25
CA GLU A 215 -11.76 5.57 -26.68
C GLU A 215 -12.58 4.90 -25.55
N VAL A 216 -12.45 3.59 -25.38
CA VAL A 216 -13.05 2.88 -24.25
C VAL A 216 -12.10 2.99 -23.05
N TRP A 217 -12.57 3.62 -22.00
CA TRP A 217 -11.89 3.72 -20.72
C TRP A 217 -12.49 2.75 -19.72
N TYR A 218 -11.72 2.39 -18.70
CA TYR A 218 -12.25 1.59 -17.61
C TYR A 218 -11.72 2.07 -16.25
N PHE A 219 -12.47 1.71 -15.22
CA PHE A 219 -12.06 1.86 -13.84
C PHE A 219 -12.60 0.72 -12.99
N ARG A 220 -12.00 0.52 -11.85
CA ARG A 220 -12.51 -0.36 -10.78
C ARG A 220 -12.75 0.47 -9.53
N PRO A 221 -13.90 0.34 -8.88
CA PRO A 221 -14.13 1.01 -7.62
C PRO A 221 -13.13 0.60 -6.55
N ALA A 222 -12.77 1.54 -5.69
CA ALA A 222 -11.96 1.27 -4.52
C ALA A 222 -12.72 0.34 -3.55
N GLN A 223 -12.02 -0.65 -3.03
CA GLN A 223 -12.50 -1.55 -1.97
C GLN A 223 -11.45 -1.57 -0.86
N LEU A 224 -11.88 -1.54 0.41
CA LEU A 224 -10.95 -1.70 1.52
C LEU A 224 -10.19 -3.02 1.41
N ALA A 225 -8.91 -3.00 1.75
CA ALA A 225 -8.07 -4.19 1.79
C ALA A 225 -8.67 -5.25 2.73
N PHE A 226 -9.16 -4.81 3.88
CA PHE A 226 -9.89 -5.58 4.89
C PHE A 226 -10.65 -4.60 5.80
N LEU A 227 -11.62 -5.06 6.58
CA LEU A 227 -12.28 -4.22 7.58
C LEU A 227 -11.28 -3.79 8.66
N GLY A 228 -11.17 -2.47 8.88
CA GLY A 228 -10.16 -1.87 9.75
C GLY A 228 -8.88 -1.43 9.05
N ALA A 229 -8.78 -1.58 7.72
CA ALA A 229 -7.73 -0.94 6.93
C ALA A 229 -7.96 0.57 6.87
N GLU A 230 -6.97 1.35 7.30
CA GLU A 230 -7.02 2.81 7.33
C GLU A 230 -5.79 3.42 6.62
N GLY A 231 -5.76 4.74 6.53
CA GLY A 231 -4.67 5.46 5.87
C GLY A 231 -4.73 5.40 4.34
N HIS A 232 -3.66 5.83 3.69
CA HIS A 232 -3.64 5.99 2.24
C HIS A 232 -3.41 4.67 1.48
N GLY A 233 -2.92 3.62 2.15
CA GLY A 233 -2.81 2.26 1.61
C GLY A 233 -4.07 1.38 1.81
N ARG A 234 -5.14 1.92 2.40
CA ARG A 234 -6.36 1.17 2.77
C ARG A 234 -7.06 0.46 1.61
N TYR A 235 -6.80 0.88 0.38
CA TYR A 235 -7.39 0.30 -0.82
C TYR A 235 -6.49 -0.68 -1.56
N ALA A 236 -5.44 -1.17 -0.91
CA ALA A 236 -4.62 -2.26 -1.44
C ALA A 236 -5.52 -3.46 -1.79
N ARG A 237 -5.46 -3.94 -3.02
CA ARG A 237 -6.37 -5.01 -3.48
C ARG A 237 -5.97 -6.38 -2.96
N GLY A 238 -4.69 -6.58 -2.66
CA GLY A 238 -4.19 -7.88 -2.23
C GLY A 238 -4.44 -8.98 -3.25
N GLY A 239 -4.54 -10.21 -2.78
CA GLY A 239 -4.78 -11.41 -3.59
C GLY A 239 -6.23 -11.66 -3.99
N ARG A 240 -7.15 -10.76 -3.68
CA ARG A 240 -8.60 -10.91 -3.90
C ARG A 240 -8.91 -11.24 -5.37
N GLY A 241 -9.72 -12.29 -5.59
CA GLY A 241 -10.05 -12.80 -6.93
C GLY A 241 -8.96 -13.66 -7.55
N GLY A 242 -7.86 -13.91 -6.85
CA GLY A 242 -6.75 -14.74 -7.30
C GLY A 242 -6.81 -16.17 -6.77
N LYS A 243 -5.70 -16.89 -6.97
CA LYS A 243 -5.51 -18.23 -6.41
C LYS A 243 -5.06 -18.17 -4.94
N VAL A 244 -5.19 -19.28 -4.23
CA VAL A 244 -4.58 -19.47 -2.93
C VAL A 244 -3.30 -20.29 -3.08
N VAL A 245 -2.27 -19.92 -2.33
CA VAL A 245 -0.97 -20.60 -2.29
C VAL A 245 -0.63 -20.92 -0.85
N GLU A 246 -0.51 -22.20 -0.56
CA GLU A 246 -0.27 -22.69 0.79
C GLU A 246 1.23 -22.89 1.07
N VAL A 247 1.72 -22.32 2.16
CA VAL A 247 3.07 -22.58 2.69
C VAL A 247 2.98 -23.77 3.64
N THR A 248 3.62 -24.89 3.27
CA THR A 248 3.48 -26.18 3.93
C THR A 248 4.74 -26.64 4.67
N ASN A 249 5.86 -25.92 4.54
CA ASN A 249 7.11 -26.23 5.22
C ASN A 249 7.93 -24.98 5.55
N LEU A 250 8.91 -25.13 6.43
CA LEU A 250 9.77 -24.06 6.95
C LEU A 250 11.10 -23.92 6.18
N ASN A 251 11.27 -24.59 5.04
CA ASN A 251 12.49 -24.55 4.25
C ASN A 251 12.73 -23.14 3.68
N ASP A 252 14.00 -22.76 3.52
CA ASP A 252 14.38 -21.51 2.85
C ASP A 252 13.89 -21.44 1.39
N SER A 253 13.85 -22.60 0.70
CA SER A 253 13.47 -22.68 -0.71
C SER A 253 12.95 -24.07 -1.08
N GLY A 254 12.42 -24.19 -2.29
CA GLY A 254 11.81 -25.41 -2.83
C GLY A 254 10.29 -25.42 -2.70
N PRO A 255 9.63 -26.42 -3.29
CA PRO A 255 8.15 -26.48 -3.30
C PRO A 255 7.54 -26.41 -1.91
N GLY A 256 6.48 -25.61 -1.76
CA GLY A 256 5.76 -25.42 -0.50
C GLY A 256 6.45 -24.50 0.51
N SER A 257 7.62 -23.93 0.20
CA SER A 257 8.27 -22.90 1.04
C SER A 257 7.66 -21.51 0.82
N LEU A 258 7.87 -20.60 1.79
CA LEU A 258 7.49 -19.19 1.61
C LEU A 258 8.17 -18.56 0.39
N ARG A 259 9.43 -18.87 0.13
CA ARG A 259 10.15 -18.39 -1.05
C ARG A 259 9.52 -18.86 -2.35
N ASP A 260 9.08 -20.12 -2.41
CA ASP A 260 8.36 -20.64 -3.58
C ASP A 260 7.07 -19.87 -3.83
N ALA A 261 6.28 -19.64 -2.78
CA ALA A 261 5.04 -18.86 -2.85
C ALA A 261 5.25 -17.41 -3.31
N VAL A 262 6.39 -16.81 -2.97
CA VAL A 262 6.73 -15.42 -3.31
C VAL A 262 7.37 -15.31 -4.70
N GLU A 263 8.39 -16.11 -5.01
CA GLU A 263 9.23 -15.95 -6.20
C GLU A 263 8.76 -16.73 -7.41
N ASN A 264 8.21 -17.95 -7.22
CA ASN A 264 7.86 -18.87 -8.31
C ASN A 264 6.37 -18.84 -8.66
N GLN A 265 5.50 -18.66 -7.68
CA GLN A 265 4.07 -18.49 -7.93
C GLN A 265 3.80 -17.12 -8.55
N LYS A 266 2.92 -17.05 -9.57
CA LYS A 266 2.66 -15.81 -10.32
C LYS A 266 1.16 -15.49 -10.40
N GLY A 267 0.87 -14.21 -10.66
CA GLY A 267 -0.48 -13.65 -10.72
C GLY A 267 -1.06 -13.30 -9.35
N PRO A 268 -2.28 -12.75 -9.31
CA PRO A 268 -2.98 -12.44 -8.07
C PRO A 268 -3.11 -13.67 -7.19
N ARG A 269 -2.75 -13.55 -5.90
CA ARG A 269 -2.78 -14.69 -4.98
C ARG A 269 -2.82 -14.31 -3.50
N THR A 270 -3.44 -15.15 -2.72
CA THR A 270 -3.38 -15.10 -1.25
C THR A 270 -2.46 -16.22 -0.75
N ILE A 271 -1.41 -15.84 -0.02
CA ILE A 271 -0.46 -16.78 0.58
C ILE A 271 -0.94 -17.06 2.01
N VAL A 272 -1.30 -18.31 2.29
CA VAL A 272 -1.72 -18.82 3.58
C VAL A 272 -0.70 -19.82 4.14
N PHE A 273 -0.73 -20.11 5.44
CA PHE A 273 0.24 -20.96 6.09
C PHE A 273 -0.44 -22.18 6.73
N ALA A 274 -0.09 -23.37 6.26
CA ALA A 274 -0.48 -24.66 6.87
C ALA A 274 0.54 -25.15 7.90
N VAL A 275 1.60 -24.38 8.13
CA VAL A 275 2.67 -24.70 9.09
C VAL A 275 2.98 -23.48 9.94
N SER A 276 3.32 -23.71 11.22
CA SER A 276 3.93 -22.70 12.10
C SER A 276 5.38 -23.02 12.37
N GLY A 277 6.15 -22.00 12.73
CA GLY A 277 7.53 -22.19 13.13
C GLY A 277 8.46 -21.08 12.67
N LEU A 278 9.76 -21.36 12.69
CA LEU A 278 10.84 -20.44 12.36
C LEU A 278 11.38 -20.72 10.94
N ILE A 279 11.18 -19.81 10.02
CA ILE A 279 11.75 -19.88 8.66
C ILE A 279 13.08 -19.14 8.65
N HIS A 280 14.18 -19.88 8.53
CA HIS A 280 15.52 -19.30 8.37
C HIS A 280 15.83 -18.98 6.91
N LEU A 281 15.68 -17.73 6.52
CA LEU A 281 16.04 -17.26 5.17
C LEU A 281 17.56 -17.12 5.02
N LYS A 282 18.15 -17.79 4.04
CA LYS A 282 19.56 -17.66 3.68
C LYS A 282 19.89 -16.38 2.93
N SER A 283 18.92 -15.82 2.23
CA SER A 283 19.02 -14.58 1.46
C SER A 283 17.74 -13.75 1.56
N ARG A 284 17.86 -12.47 1.24
CA ARG A 284 16.73 -11.56 1.16
C ARG A 284 15.59 -12.15 0.32
N LEU A 285 14.37 -12.02 0.81
CA LEU A 285 13.16 -12.37 0.10
C LEU A 285 12.38 -11.08 -0.24
N VAL A 286 12.01 -10.90 -1.50
CA VAL A 286 11.29 -9.70 -1.95
C VAL A 286 10.06 -10.11 -2.77
N LEU A 287 8.90 -9.69 -2.32
CA LEU A 287 7.66 -9.81 -3.07
C LEU A 287 7.54 -8.60 -4.01
N SER A 288 7.80 -8.79 -5.29
CA SER A 288 7.71 -7.77 -6.34
C SER A 288 6.47 -7.87 -7.21
N ASP A 289 5.76 -9.00 -7.18
CA ASP A 289 4.52 -9.18 -7.93
C ASP A 289 3.40 -8.32 -7.31
N PRO A 290 2.53 -7.71 -8.12
CA PRO A 290 1.35 -7.01 -7.62
C PRO A 290 0.23 -7.98 -7.24
N TYR A 291 -0.75 -7.47 -6.50
CA TYR A 291 -1.99 -8.17 -6.12
C TYR A 291 -1.73 -9.44 -5.30
N VAL A 292 -1.00 -9.30 -4.21
CA VAL A 292 -0.69 -10.41 -3.30
C VAL A 292 -1.06 -10.08 -1.87
N THR A 293 -1.77 -11.00 -1.21
CA THR A 293 -1.98 -11.00 0.24
C THR A 293 -1.06 -12.03 0.89
N VAL A 294 -0.36 -11.65 1.96
CA VAL A 294 0.42 -12.56 2.82
C VAL A 294 -0.23 -12.60 4.20
N ALA A 295 -0.92 -13.69 4.49
CA ALA A 295 -1.81 -13.82 5.64
C ALA A 295 -1.19 -14.70 6.76
N GLY A 296 -0.32 -14.11 7.58
CA GLY A 296 0.36 -14.82 8.68
C GLY A 296 -0.58 -15.35 9.77
N GLN A 297 -1.78 -14.73 9.94
CA GLN A 297 -2.80 -15.17 10.89
C GLN A 297 -3.38 -16.55 10.61
N THR A 298 -3.20 -17.10 9.41
CA THR A 298 -3.67 -18.45 9.06
C THR A 298 -2.80 -19.58 9.63
N ALA A 299 -1.57 -19.26 10.03
CA ALA A 299 -0.63 -20.26 10.56
C ALA A 299 -1.14 -20.88 11.88
N PRO A 300 -0.95 -22.19 12.08
CA PRO A 300 -1.28 -22.85 13.35
C PRO A 300 -0.32 -22.45 14.49
N GLY A 301 -0.57 -22.95 15.68
CA GLY A 301 0.33 -22.88 16.83
C GLY A 301 0.74 -21.46 17.21
N LYS A 302 2.04 -21.17 17.27
CA LYS A 302 2.58 -19.82 17.56
C LYS A 302 2.65 -18.90 16.33
N GLY A 303 2.22 -19.33 15.16
CA GLY A 303 2.36 -18.54 13.92
C GLY A 303 3.74 -18.63 13.29
N ILE A 304 4.00 -17.77 12.32
CA ILE A 304 5.26 -17.74 11.55
C ILE A 304 6.22 -16.67 12.11
N CYS A 305 7.50 -17.03 12.21
CA CYS A 305 8.61 -16.11 12.41
C CYS A 305 9.63 -16.27 11.27
N ILE A 306 9.96 -15.18 10.59
CA ILE A 306 10.93 -15.12 9.51
C ILE A 306 12.23 -14.58 10.08
N ALA A 307 13.32 -15.36 9.95
CA ALA A 307 14.60 -15.07 10.60
C ALA A 307 15.75 -14.96 9.63
N ALA A 308 16.85 -14.36 10.09
CA ALA A 308 18.18 -14.30 9.47
C ALA A 308 18.30 -13.49 8.18
N SER A 309 17.25 -13.14 7.49
CA SER A 309 17.29 -12.25 6.31
C SER A 309 15.96 -11.48 6.14
N PRO A 310 15.98 -10.35 5.44
CA PRO A 310 14.79 -9.51 5.23
C PRO A 310 13.67 -10.20 4.46
N PHE A 311 12.44 -9.78 4.77
CA PHE A 311 11.28 -10.01 3.92
C PHE A 311 10.60 -8.69 3.62
N GLY A 312 10.71 -8.19 2.39
CA GLY A 312 10.20 -6.89 1.96
C GLY A 312 9.27 -6.96 0.77
N PHE A 313 8.59 -5.86 0.50
CA PHE A 313 7.57 -5.73 -0.53
C PHE A 313 7.89 -4.54 -1.43
N THR A 314 7.94 -4.77 -2.73
CA THR A 314 8.09 -3.73 -3.76
C THR A 314 6.94 -3.77 -4.78
N GLY A 315 6.09 -4.80 -4.70
CA GLY A 315 4.90 -4.95 -5.52
C GLY A 315 3.83 -3.92 -5.18
N ASN A 316 2.97 -3.62 -6.14
CA ASN A 316 1.79 -2.79 -5.92
C ASN A 316 0.63 -3.66 -5.39
N ASP A 317 -0.29 -3.03 -4.68
CA ASP A 317 -1.48 -3.72 -4.16
C ASP A 317 -1.14 -4.95 -3.30
N VAL A 318 -0.15 -4.79 -2.40
CA VAL A 318 0.24 -5.84 -1.46
C VAL A 318 -0.42 -5.61 -0.10
N VAL A 319 -0.98 -6.68 0.46
CA VAL A 319 -1.49 -6.74 1.83
C VAL A 319 -0.64 -7.74 2.62
N ALA A 320 0.00 -7.30 3.71
CA ALA A 320 0.79 -8.16 4.58
C ALA A 320 0.30 -8.06 6.03
N GLN A 321 -0.12 -9.18 6.60
CA GLN A 321 -0.73 -9.21 7.92
C GLN A 321 -0.11 -10.29 8.82
N ASN A 322 0.01 -9.97 10.11
CA ASN A 322 0.36 -10.92 11.18
C ASN A 322 1.66 -11.71 10.91
N LEU A 323 2.71 -11.01 10.51
CA LEU A 323 4.04 -11.58 10.27
C LEU A 323 5.04 -11.12 11.33
N ARG A 324 5.96 -12.00 11.71
CA ARG A 324 7.15 -11.65 12.49
C ARG A 324 8.39 -11.71 11.63
N VAL A 325 9.21 -10.65 11.68
CA VAL A 325 10.53 -10.62 11.04
C VAL A 325 11.57 -10.32 12.11
N ARG A 326 12.41 -11.30 12.41
CA ARG A 326 13.46 -11.26 13.43
C ARG A 326 14.81 -11.56 12.77
N LEU A 327 15.55 -10.52 12.36
CA LEU A 327 16.79 -10.75 11.60
C LEU A 327 17.87 -11.42 12.44
N GLY A 328 18.18 -10.86 13.60
CA GLY A 328 19.34 -11.22 14.38
C GLY A 328 20.67 -10.64 13.82
N ALA A 329 21.74 -10.76 14.60
CA ALA A 329 23.06 -10.30 14.21
C ALA A 329 23.63 -11.10 13.03
N GLY A 330 24.51 -10.46 12.25
CA GLY A 330 25.25 -11.12 11.16
C GLY A 330 25.16 -10.44 9.80
N LYS A 331 24.07 -9.74 9.48
CA LYS A 331 23.91 -9.04 8.19
C LYS A 331 23.39 -7.63 8.40
N THR A 332 24.09 -6.64 7.82
CA THR A 332 23.58 -5.28 7.70
C THR A 332 22.43 -5.27 6.67
N ALA A 333 21.22 -5.17 7.15
CA ALA A 333 20.02 -5.12 6.31
C ALA A 333 18.82 -4.58 7.07
N ASP A 334 17.89 -3.97 6.32
CA ASP A 334 16.56 -3.63 6.81
C ASP A 334 15.76 -4.90 7.10
N GLY A 335 14.75 -4.80 7.96
CA GLY A 335 13.89 -5.94 8.28
C GLY A 335 12.80 -6.20 7.27
N MET A 336 11.91 -5.24 7.16
CA MET A 336 10.74 -5.25 6.28
C MET A 336 10.62 -3.89 5.57
N GLY A 337 9.81 -3.79 4.53
CA GLY A 337 9.59 -2.49 3.90
C GLY A 337 8.61 -2.51 2.74
N LEU A 338 8.21 -1.30 2.35
CA LEU A 338 7.35 -1.01 1.20
C LEU A 338 8.06 -0.11 0.18
N THR A 339 9.36 -0.27 0.01
CA THR A 339 10.19 0.59 -0.84
C THR A 339 9.71 0.56 -2.30
N GLY A 340 9.30 1.71 -2.83
CA GLY A 340 8.78 1.84 -4.20
C GLY A 340 7.39 1.25 -4.44
N ALA A 341 6.76 0.62 -3.44
CA ALA A 341 5.41 0.06 -3.55
C ALA A 341 4.34 1.14 -3.71
N ASN A 342 3.22 0.77 -4.32
CA ASN A 342 2.05 1.65 -4.47
C ASN A 342 0.78 0.90 -4.08
N TYR A 343 -0.15 1.57 -3.38
CA TYR A 343 -1.35 0.98 -2.81
C TYR A 343 -1.05 -0.30 -2.02
N SER A 344 -0.24 -0.19 -0.98
CA SER A 344 0.15 -1.36 -0.17
C SER A 344 0.00 -1.08 1.32
N ILE A 345 -0.32 -2.11 2.08
CA ILE A 345 -0.57 -2.03 3.52
C ILE A 345 0.12 -3.16 4.27
N VAL A 346 0.79 -2.79 5.37
CA VAL A 346 1.34 -3.71 6.37
C VAL A 346 0.59 -3.50 7.67
N ASP A 347 0.05 -4.57 8.25
CA ASP A 347 -0.84 -4.53 9.40
C ASP A 347 -0.50 -5.62 10.41
N HIS A 348 -0.53 -5.29 11.72
CA HIS A 348 -0.28 -6.23 12.82
C HIS A 348 0.99 -7.08 12.65
N CYS A 349 2.06 -6.49 12.15
CA CYS A 349 3.35 -7.17 12.04
C CYS A 349 4.26 -6.86 13.25
N SER A 350 5.34 -7.63 13.41
CA SER A 350 6.37 -7.39 14.41
C SER A 350 7.76 -7.52 13.80
N ILE A 351 8.61 -6.48 13.95
CA ILE A 351 9.91 -6.38 13.32
C ILE A 351 10.98 -6.07 14.37
N SER A 352 12.03 -6.90 14.47
CA SER A 352 13.07 -6.72 15.49
C SER A 352 14.44 -7.20 15.05
N TRP A 353 15.46 -6.80 15.83
CA TRP A 353 16.85 -7.27 15.77
C TRP A 353 17.54 -7.03 14.43
N THR A 354 17.23 -5.92 13.81
CA THR A 354 17.86 -5.49 12.54
C THR A 354 19.18 -4.78 12.81
N ILE A 355 20.07 -4.76 11.84
CA ILE A 355 21.37 -4.05 11.90
C ILE A 355 21.36 -2.77 11.05
N ASP A 356 20.33 -2.55 10.29
CA ASP A 356 19.96 -1.26 9.66
C ASP A 356 18.53 -0.94 10.10
N GLU A 357 17.73 -0.24 9.34
CA GLU A 357 16.37 0.06 9.76
C GLU A 357 15.48 -1.19 9.84
N ALA A 358 14.63 -1.25 10.87
CA ALA A 358 13.65 -2.33 10.92
C ALA A 358 12.62 -2.21 9.79
N PHE A 359 12.24 -0.97 9.42
CA PHE A 359 11.28 -0.71 8.35
C PHE A 359 11.73 0.43 7.43
N SER A 360 11.55 0.25 6.10
CA SER A 360 11.85 1.26 5.08
C SER A 360 10.73 1.39 4.06
N SER A 361 10.40 2.65 3.63
CA SER A 361 9.36 2.90 2.62
C SER A 361 9.70 4.02 1.63
N ARG A 362 10.99 4.20 1.32
CA ARG A 362 11.44 5.24 0.40
C ARG A 362 10.83 5.06 -1.00
N GLY A 363 10.38 6.16 -1.61
CA GLY A 363 9.82 6.16 -2.96
C GLY A 363 8.47 5.44 -3.11
N ALA A 364 7.84 5.05 -2.02
CA ALA A 364 6.51 4.45 -2.02
C ALA A 364 5.41 5.48 -2.32
N LYS A 365 4.21 5.00 -2.67
CA LYS A 365 3.01 5.84 -2.89
C LYS A 365 1.79 5.15 -2.29
N ASN A 366 0.85 5.94 -1.77
CA ASN A 366 -0.42 5.43 -1.24
C ASN A 366 -0.23 4.19 -0.35
N ILE A 367 0.58 4.33 0.70
CA ILE A 367 0.91 3.20 1.58
C ILE A 367 0.43 3.41 3.01
N THR A 368 0.27 2.31 3.72
CA THR A 368 0.00 2.31 5.17
C THR A 368 0.87 1.29 5.90
N LEU A 369 1.41 1.73 7.04
CA LEU A 369 1.94 0.86 8.10
C LEU A 369 1.09 1.09 9.35
N GLN A 370 0.32 0.10 9.77
CA GLN A 370 -0.56 0.22 10.95
C GLN A 370 -0.36 -0.92 11.94
N ARG A 371 -0.62 -0.64 13.22
CA ARG A 371 -0.62 -1.61 14.35
C ARG A 371 0.60 -2.53 14.40
N THR A 372 1.72 -2.05 13.87
CA THR A 372 2.96 -2.82 13.78
C THR A 372 3.89 -2.48 14.94
N LEU A 373 4.49 -3.51 15.54
CA LEU A 373 5.49 -3.38 16.57
C LEU A 373 6.88 -3.39 15.94
N ILE A 374 7.65 -2.33 16.15
CA ILE A 374 9.06 -2.21 15.77
C ILE A 374 9.88 -2.11 17.06
N SER A 375 10.82 -3.03 17.28
CA SER A 375 11.55 -3.04 18.54
C SER A 375 12.97 -3.55 18.43
N GLU A 376 13.80 -3.11 19.36
CA GLU A 376 15.14 -3.65 19.59
C GLU A 376 15.97 -3.81 18.31
N ALA A 377 15.98 -2.80 17.44
CA ALA A 377 16.99 -2.73 16.39
C ALA A 377 18.38 -2.78 17.08
N LEU A 378 19.26 -3.70 16.64
CA LEU A 378 20.51 -4.02 17.31
C LEU A 378 21.49 -2.85 17.26
N ASN A 379 21.93 -2.40 18.45
CA ASN A 379 22.55 -1.09 18.60
C ASN A 379 24.02 -1.04 18.16
N SER A 380 24.82 -2.04 18.54
CA SER A 380 26.23 -2.13 18.13
C SER A 380 26.56 -3.53 17.62
N ALA A 381 25.89 -3.94 16.56
CA ALA A 381 25.90 -5.31 16.04
C ALA A 381 26.87 -5.53 14.86
N GLY A 382 27.80 -4.60 14.61
CA GLY A 382 28.77 -4.74 13.52
C GLY A 382 28.22 -4.32 12.15
N HIS A 383 27.58 -3.17 12.07
CA HIS A 383 27.13 -2.59 10.81
C HIS A 383 28.29 -2.41 9.83
N SER A 384 28.12 -2.85 8.58
CA SER A 384 29.21 -2.94 7.58
C SER A 384 29.86 -1.60 7.18
N LYS A 385 29.14 -0.48 7.37
CA LYS A 385 29.62 0.88 7.03
C LYS A 385 30.25 1.64 8.21
N TYR A 386 30.18 1.10 9.42
CA TYR A 386 30.59 1.82 10.63
C TYR A 386 31.60 1.04 11.45
N GLU A 387 32.41 1.78 12.20
CA GLU A 387 33.37 1.19 13.12
C GLU A 387 32.70 0.36 14.22
N LYS A 388 33.39 -0.66 14.68
CA LYS A 388 32.94 -1.52 15.79
C LYS A 388 32.67 -0.66 17.03
N GLY A 389 31.50 -0.84 17.63
CA GLY A 389 31.08 -0.10 18.83
C GLY A 389 30.27 1.17 18.51
N LYS A 390 30.13 1.57 17.25
CA LYS A 390 29.24 2.68 16.89
C LYS A 390 27.79 2.25 17.01
N MET A 391 27.00 3.03 17.75
CA MET A 391 25.56 2.80 17.97
C MET A 391 24.77 3.07 16.71
N HIS A 392 23.93 2.12 16.30
CA HIS A 392 23.14 2.17 15.05
C HIS A 392 21.79 1.40 15.15
N GLY A 393 21.21 1.26 16.33
CA GLY A 393 19.90 0.62 16.53
C GLY A 393 18.76 1.50 16.02
N TYR A 394 18.47 1.45 14.71
CA TYR A 394 17.53 2.35 14.05
C TYR A 394 16.19 1.69 13.73
N ALA A 395 15.08 2.37 14.11
CA ALA A 395 13.74 1.82 13.92
C ALA A 395 13.29 1.89 12.46
N ALA A 396 13.22 3.08 11.86
CA ALA A 396 12.62 3.20 10.53
C ALA A 396 13.14 4.39 9.72
N SER A 397 13.23 4.20 8.39
CA SER A 397 13.38 5.27 7.39
C SER A 397 12.16 5.29 6.50
N ILE A 398 11.31 6.32 6.66
CA ILE A 398 10.01 6.37 6.02
C ILE A 398 9.91 7.47 4.98
N GLY A 399 9.31 7.13 3.84
CA GLY A 399 8.91 8.03 2.77
C GLY A 399 7.54 7.61 2.24
N GLY A 400 6.95 8.41 1.39
CA GLY A 400 5.69 8.10 0.74
C GLY A 400 5.06 9.31 0.06
N GLU A 401 4.33 9.09 -1.01
CA GLU A 401 3.57 10.09 -1.76
C GLU A 401 2.14 9.56 -2.04
N ILE A 402 1.29 9.36 -1.06
CA ILE A 402 1.28 9.65 0.39
C ILE A 402 1.60 8.40 1.22
N GLY A 403 2.22 8.55 2.42
CA GLY A 403 2.40 7.45 3.37
C GLY A 403 1.71 7.71 4.71
N SER A 404 0.92 6.75 5.21
CA SER A 404 0.30 6.76 6.54
C SER A 404 0.98 5.79 7.48
N PHE A 405 1.36 6.27 8.67
CA PHE A 405 2.03 5.49 9.71
C PHE A 405 1.28 5.73 11.02
N HIS A 406 0.48 4.75 11.46
CA HIS A 406 -0.42 4.99 12.60
C HIS A 406 -0.62 3.77 13.50
N HIS A 407 -0.90 4.06 14.75
CA HIS A 407 -1.14 3.04 15.79
C HIS A 407 0.00 2.03 15.93
N ASN A 408 1.22 2.40 15.59
CA ASN A 408 2.40 1.56 15.74
C ASN A 408 3.06 1.77 17.11
N LEU A 409 3.78 0.76 17.59
CA LEU A 409 4.67 0.85 18.74
C LEU A 409 6.12 0.75 18.28
N LEU A 410 6.93 1.77 18.55
CA LEU A 410 8.38 1.73 18.39
C LEU A 410 9.02 1.72 19.77
N ALA A 411 9.73 0.66 20.12
CA ALA A 411 10.26 0.51 21.46
C ALA A 411 11.71 0.01 21.47
N HIS A 412 12.52 0.55 22.37
CA HIS A 412 13.91 0.13 22.56
C HIS A 412 14.78 0.22 21.29
N CYS A 413 14.53 1.21 20.45
CA CYS A 413 15.39 1.52 19.30
C CYS A 413 16.19 2.79 19.60
N TYR A 414 17.52 2.74 19.41
CA TYR A 414 18.41 3.84 19.79
C TYR A 414 18.13 5.13 19.03
N GLY A 415 17.69 5.04 17.77
CA GLY A 415 17.35 6.20 16.95
C GLY A 415 16.38 5.91 15.81
N ARG A 416 16.08 6.96 15.03
CA ARG A 416 15.15 6.93 13.90
C ARG A 416 13.76 6.38 14.25
N ASN A 417 13.20 6.90 15.33
CA ASN A 417 11.85 6.54 15.77
C ASN A 417 10.79 7.59 15.35
N TRP A 418 10.72 7.99 14.20
CA TRP A 418 10.99 7.70 12.79
C TRP A 418 12.16 8.51 12.21
N SER A 419 12.68 8.17 11.01
CA SER A 419 13.51 9.06 10.20
C SER A 419 12.74 9.38 8.91
N LEU A 420 12.46 10.68 8.69
CA LEU A 420 11.70 11.12 7.52
C LEU A 420 12.63 11.20 6.31
N ALA A 421 12.25 10.55 5.22
CA ALA A 421 13.00 10.46 3.97
C ALA A 421 12.08 10.85 2.80
N GLY A 422 11.72 12.13 2.70
CA GLY A 422 10.85 12.64 1.64
C GLY A 422 11.47 12.47 0.25
N GLY A 423 12.76 12.76 0.12
CA GLY A 423 13.48 12.67 -1.14
C GLY A 423 13.27 13.87 -2.07
N LEU A 424 13.74 13.74 -3.30
CA LEU A 424 13.61 14.77 -4.34
C LEU A 424 12.94 14.18 -5.59
N SER A 425 12.14 15.00 -6.27
CA SER A 425 11.65 14.74 -7.62
C SER A 425 12.78 14.82 -8.66
N GLY A 426 12.52 14.36 -9.88
CA GLY A 426 13.50 14.43 -10.97
C GLY A 426 13.96 15.83 -11.35
N ASP A 427 13.16 16.87 -11.05
CA ASP A 427 13.46 18.30 -11.25
C ASP A 427 13.95 19.00 -9.96
N GLY A 428 14.23 18.22 -8.91
CA GLY A 428 14.91 18.63 -7.68
C GLY A 428 14.02 19.31 -6.64
N PHE A 429 12.70 19.15 -6.71
CA PHE A 429 11.80 19.59 -5.62
C PHE A 429 11.69 18.56 -4.52
N TYR A 430 11.58 19.03 -3.27
CA TYR A 430 11.27 18.13 -2.16
C TYR A 430 9.95 17.39 -2.38
N THR A 431 9.94 16.10 -2.08
CA THR A 431 8.78 15.21 -2.14
C THR A 431 8.46 14.63 -0.78
N GLY A 432 7.45 13.78 -0.73
CA GLY A 432 7.00 13.08 0.46
C GLY A 432 5.88 13.82 1.18
N LYS A 433 4.74 13.12 1.30
CA LYS A 433 3.59 13.51 2.12
C LYS A 433 3.37 12.43 3.16
N LEU A 434 3.58 12.76 4.43
CA LEU A 434 3.61 11.78 5.51
C LEU A 434 2.56 12.11 6.56
N ASP A 435 1.71 11.13 6.88
CA ASP A 435 0.71 11.19 7.94
C ASP A 435 1.09 10.25 9.09
N LEU A 436 1.65 10.82 10.18
CA LEU A 436 2.06 10.08 11.37
C LEU A 436 1.09 10.36 12.51
N ARG A 437 0.26 9.37 12.87
CA ARG A 437 -0.79 9.55 13.87
C ARG A 437 -0.85 8.42 14.88
N ASN A 438 -1.13 8.79 16.12
CA ASN A 438 -1.42 7.82 17.19
C ASN A 438 -0.36 6.72 17.35
N ASN A 439 0.90 7.00 16.99
CA ASN A 439 2.00 6.10 17.27
C ASN A 439 2.47 6.25 18.72
N VAL A 440 2.99 5.18 19.26
CA VAL A 440 3.64 5.13 20.56
C VAL A 440 5.13 4.91 20.36
N VAL A 441 5.95 5.75 20.97
CA VAL A 441 7.41 5.59 20.98
C VAL A 441 7.87 5.46 22.42
N TYR A 442 8.66 4.41 22.73
CA TYR A 442 9.17 4.15 24.07
C TYR A 442 10.68 3.92 24.07
N ASN A 443 11.36 4.48 25.05
CA ASN A 443 12.79 4.28 25.35
C ASN A 443 13.68 4.39 24.12
N TRP A 444 13.79 5.57 23.53
CA TRP A 444 14.77 5.92 22.51
C TRP A 444 16.06 6.47 23.11
N GLY A 445 17.15 6.47 22.36
CA GLY A 445 18.42 7.05 22.76
C GLY A 445 18.54 8.54 22.41
N GLY A 446 19.50 8.89 21.58
CA GLY A 446 19.79 10.27 21.18
C GLY A 446 18.96 10.84 20.03
N ARG A 447 18.08 10.04 19.39
CA ARG A 447 17.24 10.45 18.26
C ARG A 447 15.84 9.86 18.42
N ALA A 448 14.84 10.74 18.54
CA ALA A 448 13.43 10.37 18.43
C ALA A 448 13.01 10.38 16.94
N THR A 449 12.07 11.24 16.54
CA THR A 449 11.75 11.45 15.12
C THR A 449 12.54 12.63 14.59
N ASP A 450 13.16 12.44 13.42
CA ASP A 450 13.85 13.52 12.71
C ASP A 450 13.86 13.32 11.20
N GLY A 451 14.28 14.37 10.47
CA GLY A 451 14.38 14.35 9.01
C GLY A 451 13.43 15.34 8.34
N GLY A 452 13.39 15.29 7.02
CA GLY A 452 12.60 16.19 6.19
C GLY A 452 11.77 15.48 5.14
N ALA A 453 10.55 15.97 4.93
CA ALA A 453 9.69 15.65 3.80
C ALA A 453 8.92 16.92 3.40
N HIS A 454 8.38 16.97 2.20
CA HIS A 454 7.70 18.16 1.70
C HIS A 454 6.55 18.59 2.63
N GLU A 455 5.65 17.66 2.98
CA GLU A 455 4.49 17.91 3.83
C GLU A 455 4.33 16.79 4.87
N VAL A 456 4.30 17.14 6.15
CA VAL A 456 4.17 16.18 7.26
C VAL A 456 3.02 16.56 8.16
N ASN A 457 2.06 15.66 8.39
CA ASN A 457 1.10 15.73 9.47
C ASN A 457 1.57 14.83 10.63
N PHE A 458 1.95 15.41 11.76
CA PHE A 458 2.44 14.71 12.94
C PHE A 458 1.50 14.94 14.11
N VAL A 459 0.54 14.03 14.33
CA VAL A 459 -0.66 14.31 15.13
C VAL A 459 -0.92 13.22 16.17
N ASN A 460 -1.15 13.65 17.42
CA ASN A 460 -1.60 12.80 18.53
C ASN A 460 -0.71 11.57 18.77
N ASN A 461 0.61 11.66 18.57
CA ASN A 461 1.57 10.62 18.92
C ASN A 461 1.95 10.71 20.41
N TYR A 462 2.26 9.57 21.03
CA TYR A 462 2.63 9.46 22.42
C TYR A 462 4.08 9.00 22.57
N TYR A 463 4.95 9.88 23.10
CA TYR A 463 6.37 9.62 23.30
C TYR A 463 6.65 9.39 24.77
N LYS A 464 6.90 8.14 25.17
CA LYS A 464 7.17 7.76 26.57
C LYS A 464 8.68 7.62 26.81
N PRO A 465 9.34 8.60 27.50
CA PRO A 465 10.75 8.45 27.82
C PRO A 465 11.01 7.19 28.67
N GLY A 466 12.11 6.54 28.37
CA GLY A 466 12.62 5.40 29.16
C GLY A 466 14.01 5.69 29.73
N VAL A 467 14.62 4.70 30.37
CA VAL A 467 15.91 4.86 31.07
C VAL A 467 17.06 5.19 30.11
N GLY A 468 16.95 4.81 28.83
CA GLY A 468 17.96 5.10 27.80
C GLY A 468 17.73 6.42 27.06
N THR A 469 16.63 7.11 27.32
CA THR A 469 16.27 8.34 26.60
C THR A 469 17.16 9.50 27.02
N THR A 470 17.77 10.16 26.03
CA THR A 470 18.68 11.30 26.25
C THR A 470 18.28 12.57 25.51
N GLN A 471 17.22 12.52 24.71
CA GLN A 471 16.68 13.64 23.95
C GLN A 471 15.17 13.71 24.13
N PHE A 472 14.65 14.91 24.43
CA PHE A 472 13.27 15.13 24.84
C PHE A 472 12.48 16.03 23.86
N PHE A 473 12.81 15.98 22.57
CA PHE A 473 11.96 16.46 21.49
C PHE A 473 11.33 15.24 20.80
N ALA A 474 10.03 15.28 20.57
CA ALA A 474 9.36 14.23 19.79
C ALA A 474 9.71 14.32 18.31
N PHE A 475 9.86 15.56 17.79
CA PHE A 475 10.15 15.79 16.38
C PHE A 475 11.19 16.88 16.15
N ILE A 476 12.18 16.58 15.29
CA ILE A 476 13.12 17.54 14.74
C ILE A 476 12.93 17.62 13.24
N GLY A 477 12.28 18.71 12.76
CA GLY A 477 12.09 18.97 11.33
C GLY A 477 13.37 19.48 10.69
N ASP A 478 13.90 18.75 9.73
CA ASP A 478 15.11 19.11 9.00
C ASP A 478 14.81 19.95 7.76
N HIS A 479 15.53 21.06 7.64
CA HIS A 479 15.74 21.77 6.40
C HIS A 479 17.04 21.25 5.79
N GLU A 480 16.94 20.35 4.83
CA GLU A 480 18.11 19.62 4.32
C GLU A 480 19.00 20.44 3.38
N ASN A 481 18.46 21.53 2.80
CA ASN A 481 19.15 22.44 1.88
C ASN A 481 19.86 21.72 0.70
N VAL A 482 19.18 20.71 0.13
CA VAL A 482 19.67 19.92 -1.01
C VAL A 482 18.71 19.98 -2.20
N GLY A 483 17.54 20.58 -2.05
CA GLY A 483 16.47 20.64 -3.03
C GLY A 483 15.74 21.99 -3.09
N LYS A 484 14.75 22.09 -3.96
CA LYS A 484 13.86 23.24 -4.15
C LYS A 484 12.55 23.03 -3.37
N GLY A 485 11.88 24.15 -3.00
CA GLY A 485 10.63 24.10 -2.24
C GLY A 485 10.85 24.05 -0.74
N THR A 486 9.89 23.55 -0.02
CA THR A 486 9.88 23.59 1.46
C THR A 486 9.69 22.20 2.06
N GLN A 487 10.16 22.05 3.31
CA GLN A 487 9.96 20.87 4.17
C GLN A 487 9.24 21.36 5.42
N ARG A 488 7.95 21.12 5.53
CA ARG A 488 7.08 21.67 6.58
C ARG A 488 6.30 20.59 7.32
N CYS A 489 5.94 20.92 8.56
CA CYS A 489 5.22 20.00 9.45
C CYS A 489 4.04 20.69 10.14
N TYR A 490 2.89 20.02 10.14
CA TYR A 490 1.81 20.28 11.09
C TYR A 490 2.01 19.37 12.30
N PHE A 491 2.18 19.95 13.50
CA PHE A 491 2.50 19.23 14.73
C PHE A 491 1.47 19.58 15.79
N GLU A 492 0.58 18.64 16.16
CA GLU A 492 -0.54 18.93 17.04
C GLU A 492 -0.93 17.71 17.91
N GLY A 493 -1.35 17.98 19.16
CA GLY A 493 -1.90 17.00 20.09
C GLY A 493 -0.94 15.92 20.56
N ASN A 494 0.36 16.05 20.29
CA ASN A 494 1.37 15.07 20.69
C ASN A 494 1.70 15.23 22.19
N VAL A 495 2.08 14.13 22.83
CA VAL A 495 2.35 14.08 24.28
C VAL A 495 3.67 13.39 24.57
N MET A 496 4.46 13.99 25.46
CA MET A 496 5.63 13.38 26.11
C MET A 496 5.54 13.63 27.62
N PRO A 497 5.08 12.66 28.41
CA PRO A 497 4.86 12.83 29.83
C PRO A 497 6.07 13.40 30.57
N GLY A 498 5.84 14.44 31.37
CA GLY A 498 6.89 15.15 32.11
C GLY A 498 7.69 16.19 31.30
N HIS A 499 7.45 16.35 29.99
CA HIS A 499 8.17 17.28 29.13
C HIS A 499 7.24 18.21 28.35
N PHE A 500 6.22 17.71 27.71
CA PHE A 500 5.20 18.50 27.02
C PHE A 500 3.88 17.70 26.89
N ASP A 501 2.81 18.39 26.65
CA ASP A 501 1.46 17.85 26.47
C ASP A 501 0.67 18.60 25.39
N GLU A 502 -0.62 18.37 25.35
CA GLU A 502 -1.54 18.93 24.36
C GLU A 502 -1.57 20.47 24.35
N ASP A 503 -1.29 21.12 25.49
CA ASP A 503 -1.33 22.57 25.70
C ASP A 503 0.03 23.27 25.42
N ASN A 504 1.12 22.49 25.30
CA ASN A 504 2.48 23.02 25.12
C ASN A 504 3.25 22.30 24.01
N GLN A 505 2.73 22.36 22.78
CA GLN A 505 3.28 21.65 21.62
C GLN A 505 4.67 22.13 21.20
N GLU A 506 5.02 23.39 21.43
CA GLU A 506 6.32 23.94 21.03
C GLU A 506 7.50 23.29 21.76
N ALA A 507 7.31 22.87 22.99
CA ALA A 507 8.34 22.17 23.75
C ALA A 507 8.69 20.79 23.18
N GLY A 508 7.80 20.19 22.39
CA GLY A 508 7.97 18.88 21.76
C GLY A 508 8.62 18.87 20.38
N ARG A 509 8.86 20.06 19.79
CA ARG A 509 9.31 20.21 18.41
C ARG A 509 10.51 21.14 18.25
N LYS A 510 11.32 20.93 17.21
CA LYS A 510 12.48 21.76 16.91
C LYS A 510 12.75 21.77 15.40
N ALA A 511 13.12 22.94 14.86
CA ALA A 511 13.69 23.04 13.51
C ALA A 511 15.22 22.86 13.55
N ARG A 512 15.76 22.18 12.55
CA ARG A 512 17.19 22.02 12.32
C ARG A 512 17.53 22.37 10.87
N TYR A 513 18.60 23.13 10.68
CA TYR A 513 19.09 23.52 9.35
C TYR A 513 20.37 22.74 9.08
N SER A 514 20.34 21.85 8.08
CA SER A 514 21.45 21.02 7.65
C SER A 514 22.07 21.58 6.37
N ASN A 515 23.33 21.21 6.08
CA ASN A 515 24.04 21.56 4.85
C ASN A 515 24.17 23.06 4.53
N GLY A 516 24.41 23.89 5.56
CA GLY A 516 24.73 25.32 5.41
C GLY A 516 23.52 26.25 5.62
N ASP A 517 23.66 27.51 5.15
CA ASP A 517 22.60 28.51 5.27
C ASP A 517 21.51 28.28 4.23
N SER A 518 20.48 27.57 4.65
CA SER A 518 19.29 27.40 3.80
C SER A 518 18.38 28.63 3.86
N GLU A 519 17.58 28.82 2.84
CA GLU A 519 16.47 29.75 2.88
C GLU A 519 15.59 29.46 4.10
N LYS A 520 15.44 30.42 4.98
CA LYS A 520 14.66 30.26 6.20
C LYS A 520 13.19 30.47 5.90
N TYR A 521 12.39 29.47 6.12
CA TYR A 521 10.94 29.50 6.09
C TYR A 521 10.39 28.86 7.37
N GLU A 522 9.12 29.12 7.66
CA GLU A 522 8.46 28.53 8.81
C GLU A 522 8.32 27.02 8.67
N THR A 523 8.93 26.25 9.58
CA THR A 523 8.92 24.79 9.55
C THR A 523 7.57 24.23 10.01
N PHE A 524 6.97 24.86 11.04
CA PHE A 524 5.74 24.38 11.66
C PHE A 524 4.57 25.26 11.27
N VAL A 525 3.49 24.64 10.79
CA VAL A 525 2.28 25.32 10.30
C VAL A 525 1.08 25.01 11.22
N ASP A 526 0.07 25.88 11.17
CA ASP A 526 -1.12 25.80 12.05
C ASP A 526 -2.25 24.93 11.49
N LYS A 527 -2.12 24.39 10.29
CA LYS A 527 -3.15 23.58 9.65
C LYS A 527 -2.56 22.35 8.98
N PRO A 528 -3.27 21.21 8.98
CA PRO A 528 -2.83 20.03 8.27
C PRO A 528 -2.78 20.29 6.76
N PHE A 529 -1.84 19.66 6.08
CA PHE A 529 -1.65 19.82 4.63
C PHE A 529 -2.70 19.08 3.81
N PHE A 530 -3.18 17.96 4.32
CA PHE A 530 -4.14 17.10 3.63
C PHE A 530 -5.00 16.35 4.65
N ASP A 531 -6.15 15.85 4.18
CA ASP A 531 -7.06 15.04 5.00
C ASP A 531 -6.43 13.71 5.37
N SER A 532 -6.46 13.37 6.64
CA SER A 532 -6.13 12.03 7.10
C SER A 532 -7.24 11.06 6.73
N LYS A 533 -6.82 9.84 6.43
CA LYS A 533 -7.72 8.68 6.23
C LYS A 533 -7.63 7.71 7.41
N VAL A 534 -7.28 8.23 8.58
CA VAL A 534 -7.09 7.48 9.84
C VAL A 534 -8.04 8.00 10.89
N THR A 535 -8.76 7.11 11.56
CA THR A 535 -9.54 7.42 12.77
C THR A 535 -8.57 7.83 13.87
N THR A 536 -8.62 9.11 14.25
CA THR A 536 -7.63 9.72 15.13
C THR A 536 -8.17 9.88 16.55
N GLN A 537 -7.46 9.37 17.55
CA GLN A 537 -7.75 9.54 18.97
C GLN A 537 -6.80 10.56 19.59
N LYS A 538 -7.14 11.06 20.79
CA LYS A 538 -6.18 11.80 21.61
C LYS A 538 -4.97 10.91 21.94
N ALA A 539 -3.78 11.48 22.03
CA ALA A 539 -2.53 10.73 22.25
C ALA A 539 -2.57 9.78 23.45
N ARG A 540 -3.21 10.19 24.56
CA ARG A 540 -3.33 9.37 25.78
C ARG A 540 -4.22 8.15 25.59
N LEU A 541 -5.34 8.28 24.87
CA LEU A 541 -6.19 7.14 24.50
C LEU A 541 -5.48 6.26 23.48
N ALA A 542 -4.83 6.85 22.48
CA ALA A 542 -4.04 6.10 21.50
C ALA A 542 -2.97 5.22 22.14
N TYR A 543 -2.28 5.71 23.18
CA TYR A 543 -1.35 4.91 23.96
C TYR A 543 -1.99 3.63 24.50
N LYS A 544 -3.20 3.72 25.07
CA LYS A 544 -3.93 2.56 25.61
C LYS A 544 -4.38 1.59 24.51
N LEU A 545 -4.89 2.14 23.40
CA LEU A 545 -5.36 1.34 22.28
C LEU A 545 -4.21 0.59 21.59
N VAL A 546 -3.10 1.27 21.33
CA VAL A 546 -1.90 0.66 20.71
C VAL A 546 -1.38 -0.48 21.57
N LEU A 547 -1.17 -0.28 22.87
CA LEU A 547 -0.66 -1.34 23.74
C LEU A 547 -1.64 -2.51 23.94
N SER A 548 -2.92 -2.33 23.58
CA SER A 548 -3.93 -3.39 23.60
C SER A 548 -3.99 -4.20 22.30
N ASP A 549 -3.53 -3.63 21.16
CA ASP A 549 -3.76 -4.22 19.83
C ASP A 549 -2.61 -3.96 18.83
N VAL A 550 -1.37 -4.08 19.26
CA VAL A 550 -0.18 -3.90 18.41
C VAL A 550 0.62 -5.19 18.28
N GLY A 551 1.34 -5.32 17.17
CA GLY A 551 2.22 -6.43 16.89
C GLY A 551 1.49 -7.65 16.30
N ASN A 552 2.20 -8.75 16.15
CA ASN A 552 1.59 -9.98 15.63
C ASN A 552 0.71 -10.65 16.70
N SER A 553 -0.52 -10.15 16.83
CA SER A 553 -1.45 -10.60 17.85
C SER A 553 -2.14 -11.94 17.52
N GLN A 554 -2.10 -12.35 16.26
CA GLN A 554 -2.72 -13.60 15.81
C GLN A 554 -1.71 -14.50 15.04
N PRO A 555 -1.76 -15.83 15.30
CA PRO A 555 -2.64 -16.52 16.25
C PRO A 555 -2.35 -16.22 17.72
N THR A 556 -1.18 -15.69 18.07
CA THR A 556 -0.85 -15.26 19.45
C THR A 556 0.33 -14.30 19.45
N LEU A 557 0.39 -13.39 20.43
CA LEU A 557 1.61 -12.64 20.71
C LEU A 557 2.70 -13.59 21.22
N ASP A 558 3.90 -13.51 20.67
CA ASP A 558 5.06 -14.23 21.19
C ASP A 558 5.60 -13.62 22.50
N GLU A 559 6.55 -14.28 23.14
CA GLU A 559 7.12 -13.83 24.41
C GLU A 559 7.87 -12.51 24.26
N HIS A 560 8.49 -12.27 23.08
CA HIS A 560 9.14 -11.02 22.75
C HIS A 560 8.14 -9.86 22.72
N ASP A 561 7.08 -9.95 21.92
CA ASP A 561 6.08 -8.89 21.81
C ASP A 561 5.38 -8.61 23.14
N GLN A 562 5.04 -9.66 23.90
CA GLN A 562 4.47 -9.53 25.23
C GLN A 562 5.42 -8.80 26.18
N ARG A 563 6.72 -9.09 26.14
CA ARG A 563 7.75 -8.43 26.94
C ARG A 563 7.86 -6.94 26.60
N ILE A 564 7.95 -6.60 25.30
CA ILE A 564 8.05 -5.22 24.85
C ILE A 564 6.83 -4.37 25.25
N ILE A 565 5.63 -4.92 25.11
CA ILE A 565 4.39 -4.24 25.54
C ILE A 565 4.42 -4.02 27.07
N ARG A 566 4.78 -5.03 27.86
CA ARG A 566 4.87 -4.93 29.31
C ARG A 566 5.92 -3.91 29.75
N GLU A 567 7.12 -3.95 29.19
CA GLU A 567 8.19 -2.98 29.47
C GLU A 567 7.77 -1.53 29.14
N THR A 568 7.00 -1.36 28.04
CA THR A 568 6.41 -0.06 27.69
C THR A 568 5.39 0.40 28.72
N LEU A 569 4.50 -0.50 29.19
CA LEU A 569 3.53 -0.20 30.25
C LEU A 569 4.21 0.17 31.57
N ASP A 570 5.17 -0.62 32.01
CA ASP A 570 5.80 -0.54 33.31
C ASP A 570 6.96 0.46 33.38
N SER A 571 7.34 1.10 32.23
CA SER A 571 8.51 1.98 32.10
C SER A 571 9.82 1.28 32.50
N THR A 572 9.98 0.02 32.11
CA THR A 572 11.10 -0.85 32.47
C THR A 572 11.90 -1.33 31.26
N TYR A 573 12.94 -2.09 31.50
CA TYR A 573 13.73 -2.81 30.51
C TYR A 573 14.29 -4.10 31.11
N SER A 574 14.43 -5.15 30.30
CA SER A 574 14.94 -6.43 30.78
C SER A 574 16.43 -6.65 30.47
N SER A 575 17.02 -5.89 29.56
CA SER A 575 18.37 -6.16 29.07
C SER A 575 19.21 -4.90 28.90
N LYS A 576 20.54 -5.12 28.79
CA LYS A 576 21.51 -4.10 28.37
C LYS A 576 22.31 -4.63 27.20
N GLY A 577 22.75 -3.76 26.31
CA GLY A 577 23.64 -4.15 25.23
C GLY A 577 24.95 -4.75 25.77
N SER A 578 25.34 -5.92 25.26
CA SER A 578 26.54 -6.67 25.68
C SER A 578 27.85 -5.94 25.34
N ILE A 579 27.84 -5.04 24.35
CA ILE A 579 28.99 -4.24 23.94
C ILE A 579 28.90 -2.82 24.53
N THR A 580 27.74 -2.19 24.40
CA THR A 580 27.54 -0.76 24.76
C THR A 580 27.16 -0.56 26.22
N GLY A 581 26.66 -1.58 26.91
CA GLY A 581 26.09 -1.48 28.26
C GLY A 581 24.83 -0.62 28.34
N LYS A 582 24.26 -0.19 27.23
CA LYS A 582 23.09 0.70 27.20
C LYS A 582 21.81 -0.01 27.62
N PRO A 583 21.06 0.55 28.57
CA PRO A 583 19.84 -0.10 29.08
C PRO A 583 18.71 -0.07 28.05
N GLY A 584 18.13 -1.22 27.77
CA GLY A 584 17.05 -1.42 26.81
C GLY A 584 17.47 -1.43 25.33
N PHE A 585 18.78 -1.29 25.02
CA PHE A 585 19.27 -1.33 23.63
C PHE A 585 20.20 -2.53 23.46
N PRO A 586 19.70 -3.68 23.01
CA PRO A 586 20.55 -4.87 22.78
C PRO A 586 21.52 -4.63 21.63
N ASP A 587 22.74 -5.17 21.76
CA ASP A 587 23.75 -5.19 20.72
C ASP A 587 23.72 -6.52 19.94
N HIS A 588 23.09 -7.54 20.53
CA HIS A 588 22.89 -8.84 19.94
C HIS A 588 21.56 -9.42 20.43
N GLN A 589 20.87 -10.21 19.60
CA GLN A 589 19.59 -10.81 20.01
C GLN A 589 19.71 -11.70 21.28
N ASN A 590 20.90 -12.25 21.55
CA ASN A 590 21.12 -13.05 22.76
C ASN A 590 21.13 -12.22 24.04
N ASP A 591 21.30 -10.88 23.96
CA ASP A 591 21.19 -9.99 25.13
C ASP A 591 19.78 -10.02 25.73
N VAL A 592 18.81 -10.46 24.93
CA VAL A 592 17.38 -10.59 25.28
C VAL A 592 16.86 -12.02 25.19
N GLY A 593 17.76 -13.02 25.22
CA GLY A 593 17.43 -14.44 25.21
C GLY A 593 17.43 -15.11 23.83
N GLY A 594 17.59 -14.34 22.73
CA GLY A 594 17.61 -14.87 21.36
C GLY A 594 16.21 -15.30 20.85
N TYR A 595 16.22 -16.16 19.83
CA TYR A 595 14.97 -16.70 19.30
C TYR A 595 14.30 -17.59 20.32
N GLU A 596 13.05 -17.30 20.64
CA GLU A 596 12.23 -18.19 21.45
C GLU A 596 11.89 -19.50 20.72
N ASN A 597 11.32 -20.45 21.44
CA ASN A 597 10.87 -21.69 20.83
C ASN A 597 9.59 -21.46 19.99
N TYR A 598 9.70 -21.69 18.69
CA TYR A 598 8.58 -21.75 17.75
C TYR A 598 8.37 -23.19 17.31
N PRO A 599 7.52 -23.97 17.98
CA PRO A 599 7.26 -25.34 17.59
C PRO A 599 6.75 -25.42 16.15
N GLU A 600 7.31 -26.36 15.40
CA GLU A 600 6.76 -26.71 14.10
C GLU A 600 5.45 -27.47 14.29
N VAL A 601 4.35 -26.90 13.86
CA VAL A 601 3.02 -27.49 13.91
C VAL A 601 2.41 -27.42 12.53
N HIS A 602 1.88 -28.53 12.03
CA HIS A 602 1.23 -28.60 10.73
C HIS A 602 -0.29 -28.71 10.88
N ARG A 603 -1.03 -28.07 9.98
CA ARG A 603 -2.44 -28.37 9.77
C ARG A 603 -2.58 -29.80 9.27
N THR A 604 -3.64 -30.49 9.68
CA THR A 604 -3.92 -31.84 9.17
C THR A 604 -4.46 -31.77 7.74
N SER A 605 -4.35 -32.88 7.00
CA SER A 605 -4.93 -32.98 5.64
C SER A 605 -6.47 -32.90 5.60
N LEU A 606 -7.13 -32.88 6.75
CA LEU A 606 -8.58 -32.68 6.90
C LEU A 606 -8.93 -31.27 7.33
N TRP A 607 -7.96 -30.38 7.37
CA TRP A 607 -8.19 -28.97 7.71
C TRP A 607 -8.85 -28.21 6.55
N ASP A 608 -8.33 -28.40 5.37
CA ASP A 608 -8.77 -27.86 4.09
C ASP A 608 -8.64 -28.99 3.06
N THR A 609 -9.76 -29.65 2.75
CA THR A 609 -9.75 -30.93 2.00
C THR A 609 -9.52 -30.73 0.50
N ASP A 610 -9.93 -29.60 -0.06
CA ASP A 610 -9.83 -29.31 -1.50
C ASP A 610 -8.76 -28.27 -1.84
N HIS A 611 -8.06 -27.76 -0.79
CA HIS A 611 -6.93 -26.82 -0.93
C HIS A 611 -7.30 -25.51 -1.63
N ASP A 612 -8.49 -24.98 -1.35
CA ASP A 612 -8.91 -23.66 -1.82
C ASP A 612 -8.53 -22.53 -0.85
N GLY A 613 -7.98 -22.89 0.34
CA GLY A 613 -7.51 -22.01 1.39
C GLY A 613 -8.54 -21.69 2.46
N LEU A 614 -9.78 -22.13 2.30
CA LEU A 614 -10.81 -22.10 3.33
C LEU A 614 -10.83 -23.43 4.09
N PRO A 615 -10.77 -23.43 5.42
CA PRO A 615 -10.86 -24.70 6.13
C PRO A 615 -12.26 -25.29 6.05
N ASP A 616 -12.36 -26.64 6.02
CA ASP A 616 -13.62 -27.40 5.96
C ASP A 616 -14.68 -26.92 6.95
N TRP A 617 -14.28 -26.46 8.15
CA TRP A 617 -15.22 -25.97 9.15
C TRP A 617 -15.83 -24.62 8.75
N TRP A 618 -15.04 -23.72 8.09
CA TRP A 618 -15.55 -22.44 7.59
C TRP A 618 -16.55 -22.67 6.48
N GLU A 619 -16.21 -23.54 5.55
CA GLU A 619 -17.06 -23.89 4.43
C GLU A 619 -18.39 -24.50 4.87
N LYS A 620 -18.36 -25.43 5.85
CA LYS A 620 -19.58 -26.00 6.44
C LYS A 620 -20.48 -24.95 7.07
N GLU A 621 -19.93 -24.00 7.81
CA GLU A 621 -20.69 -22.91 8.45
C GLU A 621 -21.32 -21.96 7.42
N HIS A 622 -20.67 -21.78 6.26
CA HIS A 622 -21.14 -20.85 5.21
C HIS A 622 -21.86 -21.56 4.02
N GLY A 623 -22.00 -22.88 4.09
CA GLY A 623 -22.66 -23.67 3.05
C GLY A 623 -21.91 -23.66 1.73
N LEU A 624 -20.56 -23.76 1.78
CA LEU A 624 -19.65 -23.88 0.66
C LEU A 624 -19.32 -25.36 0.37
N ASN A 625 -18.58 -25.63 -0.69
CA ASN A 625 -18.29 -27.00 -1.14
C ASN A 625 -16.91 -27.47 -0.66
N ILE A 626 -16.84 -28.23 0.42
CA ILE A 626 -15.61 -28.81 0.99
C ILE A 626 -14.85 -29.80 0.07
N ARG A 627 -15.27 -29.97 -1.17
CA ARG A 627 -14.68 -30.89 -2.16
C ARG A 627 -14.77 -30.32 -3.56
N SER A 628 -14.41 -29.07 -3.73
CA SER A 628 -14.27 -28.47 -5.04
C SER A 628 -13.11 -29.11 -5.84
N ALA A 629 -13.04 -28.87 -7.12
CA ALA A 629 -11.94 -29.41 -7.92
C ALA A 629 -10.61 -28.74 -7.55
N GLN A 630 -9.52 -29.47 -7.58
CA GLN A 630 -8.20 -28.90 -7.32
C GLN A 630 -7.91 -27.69 -8.22
N GLY A 631 -7.59 -26.55 -7.59
CA GLY A 631 -7.35 -25.28 -8.27
C GLY A 631 -8.62 -24.48 -8.60
N ASP A 632 -9.77 -24.92 -8.10
CA ASP A 632 -11.00 -24.13 -8.12
C ASP A 632 -11.07 -23.28 -6.84
N PHE A 633 -10.89 -22.00 -6.97
CA PHE A 633 -10.94 -21.01 -5.89
C PHE A 633 -12.25 -20.20 -5.92
N SER A 634 -13.31 -20.72 -6.54
CA SER A 634 -14.56 -19.98 -6.69
C SER A 634 -15.25 -19.71 -5.36
N ASP A 635 -15.19 -20.67 -4.42
CA ASP A 635 -15.75 -20.51 -3.08
C ASP A 635 -14.95 -19.48 -2.28
N ALA A 636 -13.63 -19.53 -2.30
CA ALA A 636 -12.77 -18.56 -1.64
C ALA A 636 -12.99 -17.12 -2.18
N ASN A 637 -13.23 -16.98 -3.46
CA ASN A 637 -13.42 -15.68 -4.14
C ASN A 637 -14.88 -15.21 -4.20
N GLN A 638 -15.82 -15.98 -3.64
CA GLN A 638 -17.25 -15.64 -3.68
C GLN A 638 -17.56 -14.49 -2.71
N ASP A 639 -18.33 -13.50 -3.17
CA ASP A 639 -18.93 -12.42 -2.38
C ASP A 639 -20.47 -12.51 -2.55
N LYS A 640 -21.13 -13.24 -1.63
CA LYS A 640 -22.56 -13.57 -1.72
C LYS A 640 -23.48 -12.36 -1.45
N ASP A 641 -23.11 -11.53 -0.50
CA ASP A 641 -23.90 -10.38 -0.06
C ASP A 641 -23.53 -9.08 -0.79
N ARG A 642 -22.50 -9.14 -1.65
CA ARG A 642 -22.02 -8.02 -2.47
C ARG A 642 -21.58 -6.82 -1.63
N ASP A 643 -20.97 -7.06 -0.47
CA ASP A 643 -20.38 -6.02 0.36
C ASP A 643 -18.95 -5.64 -0.08
N GLY A 644 -18.38 -6.37 -1.03
CA GLY A 644 -17.06 -6.19 -1.59
C GLY A 644 -15.99 -7.05 -0.93
N PHE A 645 -16.34 -7.88 0.05
CA PHE A 645 -15.43 -8.83 0.69
C PHE A 645 -15.77 -10.27 0.31
N THR A 646 -14.76 -10.98 -0.11
CA THR A 646 -14.90 -12.40 -0.47
C THR A 646 -14.97 -13.29 0.77
N GLN A 647 -15.33 -14.56 0.59
CA GLN A 647 -15.27 -15.53 1.69
C GLN A 647 -13.86 -15.66 2.27
N MET A 648 -12.82 -15.57 1.43
CA MET A 648 -11.42 -15.52 1.88
C MET A 648 -11.17 -14.26 2.74
N ASP A 649 -11.61 -13.07 2.32
CA ASP A 649 -11.44 -11.85 3.11
C ASP A 649 -12.12 -11.97 4.48
N ASN A 650 -13.33 -12.52 4.54
CA ASN A 650 -14.09 -12.73 5.77
C ASN A 650 -13.42 -13.76 6.69
N TYR A 651 -12.89 -14.85 6.12
CA TYR A 651 -12.10 -15.82 6.87
C TYR A 651 -10.82 -15.21 7.44
N LEU A 652 -10.07 -14.46 6.64
CA LEU A 652 -8.86 -13.78 7.09
C LEU A 652 -9.15 -12.73 8.17
N LEU A 653 -10.27 -12.00 8.09
CA LEU A 653 -10.72 -11.07 9.12
C LEU A 653 -11.03 -11.81 10.42
N TRP A 654 -11.71 -12.96 10.34
CA TRP A 654 -12.03 -13.79 11.51
C TRP A 654 -10.76 -14.30 12.18
N MET A 655 -9.80 -14.82 11.40
CA MET A 655 -8.49 -15.30 11.89
C MET A 655 -7.60 -14.16 12.42
N GLY A 656 -7.71 -12.95 11.86
CA GLY A 656 -6.98 -11.76 12.32
C GLY A 656 -7.57 -11.08 13.57
N SER A 657 -8.78 -11.48 13.99
CA SER A 657 -9.46 -10.98 15.17
C SER A 657 -9.27 -11.89 16.38
N PRO A 658 -9.46 -11.42 17.63
CA PRO A 658 -9.47 -12.31 18.79
C PRO A 658 -10.48 -13.43 18.62
N HIS A 659 -10.00 -14.69 18.66
CA HIS A 659 -10.84 -15.86 18.49
C HIS A 659 -10.47 -16.99 19.44
N TYR A 660 -11.46 -17.80 19.82
CA TYR A 660 -11.32 -18.95 20.72
C TYR A 660 -12.15 -20.11 20.22
N SER A 661 -11.73 -21.33 20.55
CA SER A 661 -12.45 -22.55 20.13
C SER A 661 -12.62 -23.56 21.25
N SER A 662 -13.64 -24.42 21.11
CA SER A 662 -13.88 -25.59 21.98
C SER A 662 -14.31 -26.80 21.16
N SER A 663 -14.04 -28.01 21.67
CA SER A 663 -14.41 -29.27 21.01
C SER A 663 -15.94 -29.56 21.01
N GLY A 664 -16.68 -28.86 21.85
CA GLY A 664 -18.12 -28.99 22.00
C GLY A 664 -18.80 -27.68 22.31
N THR A 665 -19.80 -27.70 23.17
CA THR A 665 -20.51 -26.52 23.67
C THR A 665 -20.11 -26.17 25.11
N GLU A 666 -18.93 -26.56 25.53
CA GLU A 666 -18.39 -26.25 26.86
C GLU A 666 -18.15 -24.73 26.98
N ALA A 667 -18.29 -24.24 28.21
CA ALA A 667 -18.03 -22.85 28.52
C ALA A 667 -16.56 -22.48 28.24
N ILE A 668 -16.34 -21.38 27.53
CA ILE A 668 -15.02 -20.84 27.19
C ILE A 668 -14.72 -19.68 28.12
N ARG A 669 -13.60 -19.73 28.83
CA ARG A 669 -13.14 -18.66 29.73
C ARG A 669 -12.10 -17.83 29.02
N ILE A 670 -12.28 -16.50 29.02
CA ILE A 670 -11.45 -15.53 28.30
C ILE A 670 -11.03 -14.44 29.26
N GLU A 671 -9.71 -14.24 29.40
CA GLU A 671 -9.14 -13.15 30.22
C GLU A 671 -9.10 -11.86 29.40
N LEU A 672 -10.05 -10.97 29.63
CA LEU A 672 -10.25 -9.73 28.86
C LEU A 672 -9.11 -8.74 29.03
N LYS A 673 -8.37 -8.76 30.15
CA LYS A 673 -7.16 -7.95 30.33
C LYS A 673 -6.09 -8.28 29.29
N SER A 674 -6.01 -9.53 28.83
CA SER A 674 -5.08 -9.92 27.78
C SER A 674 -5.39 -9.26 26.43
N LEU A 675 -6.64 -8.85 26.22
CA LEU A 675 -7.14 -8.17 25.02
C LEU A 675 -7.23 -6.64 25.19
N SER A 676 -6.91 -6.09 26.38
CA SER A 676 -7.03 -4.68 26.72
C SER A 676 -5.87 -4.20 27.61
N LYS A 677 -4.66 -4.63 27.28
CA LYS A 677 -3.43 -4.46 28.09
C LYS A 677 -3.13 -2.98 28.46
N GLY A 678 -3.49 -2.05 27.58
CA GLY A 678 -3.26 -0.62 27.81
C GLY A 678 -4.17 0.02 28.86
N PHE A 679 -5.28 -0.63 29.22
CA PHE A 679 -6.24 -0.12 30.21
C PHE A 679 -5.88 -0.64 31.61
N THR A 680 -4.94 0.04 32.27
CA THR A 680 -4.36 -0.41 33.54
C THR A 680 -4.98 0.26 34.77
N GLN A 681 -5.71 1.37 34.61
CA GLN A 681 -6.25 2.16 35.72
C GLN A 681 -7.66 1.69 36.10
N GLN A 682 -7.76 0.68 36.96
CA GLN A 682 -9.02 0.11 37.47
C GLN A 682 -10.02 -0.21 36.34
N PRO A 683 -9.67 -1.07 35.36
CA PRO A 683 -10.54 -1.35 34.24
C PRO A 683 -11.81 -2.10 34.66
N GLU A 684 -12.94 -1.60 34.18
CA GLU A 684 -14.25 -2.25 34.28
C GLU A 684 -14.65 -2.84 32.93
N PHE A 685 -15.27 -4.02 32.95
CA PHE A 685 -15.64 -4.75 31.75
C PHE A 685 -17.15 -4.96 31.65
N LYS A 686 -17.73 -4.76 30.46
CA LYS A 686 -19.12 -5.05 30.13
C LYS A 686 -19.19 -5.83 28.84
N ALA A 687 -20.10 -6.81 28.76
CA ALA A 687 -20.37 -7.54 27.54
C ALA A 687 -21.64 -7.03 26.86
N SER A 688 -21.65 -7.14 25.54
CA SER A 688 -22.79 -6.79 24.67
C SER A 688 -22.79 -7.68 23.42
N ASN A 689 -23.86 -7.60 22.65
CA ASN A 689 -23.98 -8.17 21.30
C ASN A 689 -23.56 -9.67 21.23
N ALA A 690 -23.98 -10.47 22.21
CA ALA A 690 -23.72 -11.91 22.18
C ALA A 690 -24.65 -12.60 21.15
N GLU A 691 -24.04 -13.36 20.25
CA GLU A 691 -24.71 -14.15 19.23
C GLU A 691 -24.38 -15.62 19.39
N ASN A 692 -25.38 -16.50 19.25
CA ASN A 692 -25.27 -17.95 19.37
C ASN A 692 -24.70 -18.44 20.73
N GLY A 693 -24.90 -17.66 21.80
CA GLY A 693 -24.48 -18.00 23.15
C GLY A 693 -24.78 -16.91 24.16
N GLU A 694 -24.40 -17.16 25.42
CA GLU A 694 -24.49 -16.20 26.51
C GLU A 694 -23.09 -15.89 27.06
N VAL A 695 -22.86 -14.67 27.47
CA VAL A 695 -21.61 -14.25 28.10
C VAL A 695 -21.86 -13.66 29.49
N LYS A 696 -21.07 -14.10 30.46
CA LYS A 696 -21.03 -13.55 31.82
C LYS A 696 -19.63 -13.02 32.11
N ILE A 697 -19.54 -11.84 32.73
CA ILE A 697 -18.29 -11.26 33.14
C ILE A 697 -18.20 -11.27 34.68
N GLU A 698 -17.09 -11.79 35.20
CA GLU A 698 -16.73 -11.76 36.61
C GLU A 698 -15.30 -11.16 36.70
N GLY A 699 -15.23 -9.93 37.21
CA GLY A 699 -13.98 -9.15 37.20
C GLY A 699 -13.47 -8.91 35.78
N SER A 700 -12.33 -9.47 35.41
CA SER A 700 -11.75 -9.40 34.07
C SER A 700 -11.93 -10.67 33.24
N THR A 701 -12.64 -11.66 33.74
CA THR A 701 -12.86 -12.92 33.04
C THR A 701 -14.26 -12.93 32.42
N ALA A 702 -14.34 -13.11 31.10
CA ALA A 702 -15.56 -13.45 30.41
C ALA A 702 -15.71 -14.98 30.33
N THR A 703 -16.89 -15.48 30.66
CA THR A 703 -17.29 -16.88 30.46
C THR A 703 -18.36 -16.89 29.39
N PHE A 704 -18.03 -17.41 28.21
CA PHE A 704 -18.98 -17.56 27.09
C PHE A 704 -19.51 -19.00 27.06
N ILE A 705 -20.82 -19.16 26.98
CA ILE A 705 -21.52 -20.44 26.92
C ILE A 705 -22.21 -20.54 25.57
N PRO A 706 -21.68 -21.34 24.62
CA PRO A 706 -22.31 -21.52 23.31
C PRO A 706 -23.70 -22.17 23.45
N SER A 707 -24.70 -21.66 22.73
CA SER A 707 -26.04 -22.27 22.68
C SER A 707 -26.13 -23.42 21.67
N LYS A 708 -25.21 -23.49 20.72
CA LYS A 708 -25.09 -24.50 19.67
C LYS A 708 -23.65 -24.60 19.19
N LYS A 709 -23.33 -25.66 18.44
CA LYS A 709 -22.07 -25.77 17.69
C LYS A 709 -22.04 -24.76 16.54
N GLY A 710 -20.85 -24.35 16.11
CA GLY A 710 -20.60 -23.42 15.00
C GLY A 710 -20.10 -22.07 15.48
N LEU A 711 -20.25 -21.07 14.61
CA LEU A 711 -19.80 -19.71 14.86
C LEU A 711 -20.69 -18.98 15.87
N ALA A 712 -20.01 -18.28 16.78
CA ALA A 712 -20.63 -17.42 17.78
C ALA A 712 -19.75 -16.19 18.02
N THR A 713 -20.31 -15.13 18.60
CA THR A 713 -19.55 -13.92 18.89
C THR A 713 -20.10 -13.21 20.14
N PHE A 714 -19.29 -12.36 20.72
CA PHE A 714 -19.73 -11.31 21.63
C PHE A 714 -18.81 -10.09 21.52
N GLU A 715 -19.28 -8.96 22.01
CA GLU A 715 -18.43 -7.78 22.20
C GLU A 715 -18.19 -7.56 23.70
N PHE A 716 -17.02 -7.02 24.03
CA PHE A 716 -16.80 -6.46 25.34
C PHE A 716 -16.32 -5.01 25.22
N THR A 717 -16.73 -4.21 26.19
CA THR A 717 -16.21 -2.85 26.39
C THR A 717 -15.44 -2.82 27.71
N VAL A 718 -14.19 -2.32 27.63
CA VAL A 718 -13.42 -1.94 28.81
C VAL A 718 -13.51 -0.43 28.97
N THR A 719 -13.69 0.04 30.20
CA THR A 719 -13.62 1.46 30.57
C THR A 719 -12.75 1.58 31.81
N ASP A 720 -11.82 2.53 31.81
CA ASP A 720 -10.94 2.75 32.96
C ASP A 720 -11.36 3.96 33.83
N ALA A 721 -10.64 4.16 34.94
CA ALA A 721 -10.92 5.25 35.88
C ALA A 721 -10.71 6.66 35.30
N GLU A 722 -10.02 6.78 34.16
CA GLU A 722 -9.83 8.05 33.43
C GLU A 722 -11.01 8.33 32.49
N GLY A 723 -11.93 7.39 32.33
CA GLY A 723 -13.11 7.48 31.45
C GLY A 723 -12.80 7.09 30.00
N ASP A 724 -11.60 6.62 29.70
CA ASP A 724 -11.26 6.09 28.40
C ASP A 724 -11.86 4.71 28.20
N SER A 725 -12.27 4.40 26.97
CA SER A 725 -12.92 3.12 26.65
C SER A 725 -12.49 2.54 25.32
N MET A 726 -12.59 1.21 25.23
CA MET A 726 -12.39 0.43 24.00
C MET A 726 -13.43 -0.70 23.92
N THR A 727 -14.01 -0.88 22.75
CA THR A 727 -14.88 -2.03 22.46
C THR A 727 -14.19 -2.96 21.46
N ARG A 728 -14.20 -4.26 21.75
CA ARG A 728 -13.67 -5.30 20.85
C ARG A 728 -14.64 -6.44 20.69
N LYS A 729 -14.69 -6.96 19.45
CA LYS A 729 -15.39 -8.20 19.12
C LYS A 729 -14.50 -9.40 19.41
N VAL A 730 -15.10 -10.45 19.94
CA VAL A 730 -14.47 -11.75 20.19
C VAL A 730 -15.24 -12.81 19.40
N ASN A 731 -14.53 -13.55 18.58
CA ASN A 731 -15.07 -14.64 17.79
C ASN A 731 -14.93 -15.97 18.51
N ILE A 732 -15.92 -16.84 18.36
CA ILE A 732 -15.97 -18.16 18.99
C ILE A 732 -16.28 -19.20 17.92
N LEU A 733 -15.56 -20.31 17.95
CA LEU A 733 -15.90 -21.53 17.21
C LEU A 733 -16.15 -22.68 18.19
N SER A 734 -17.37 -23.18 18.27
CA SER A 734 -17.71 -24.30 19.13
C SER A 734 -17.96 -25.57 18.32
N GLY A 735 -17.47 -26.71 18.83
CA GLY A 735 -17.58 -28.02 18.16
C GLY A 735 -16.38 -28.39 17.28
N THR A 736 -15.40 -27.50 17.14
CA THR A 736 -14.14 -27.75 16.41
C THR A 736 -12.99 -27.02 17.11
N LEU A 737 -11.87 -27.68 17.32
CA LEU A 737 -10.63 -27.05 17.80
C LEU A 737 -9.82 -26.52 16.62
N LEU A 738 -9.28 -25.31 16.76
CA LEU A 738 -8.47 -24.64 15.74
C LEU A 738 -7.01 -25.06 15.76
#